data_8c3c3eda561d16199a9714217fe398ee
#
_entry.id   8c3c3eda561d16199a9714217fe398ee
#
_cell.length_a   1.000
_cell.length_b   1.000
_cell.length_c   1.000
_cell.angle_alpha   90.00
_cell.angle_beta   90.00
_cell.angle_gamma   90.00
#
_symmetry.space_group_name_H-M   'P 1'
#
loop_
_entity.id
_entity.type
_entity.pdbx_description
1 polymer ?
#
loop_
_entity_poly.entity_id
_entity_poly.type
_entity_poly.pdbx_seq_one_letter_code
_entity_poly.pdbx_strand_id
1 'polypeptide(L)'
;MLAPTLIPGSAKRVRCVSRRSGILLSLLACSVGSVLHAQEAYTQSDFGGVGLLQTPTARMADDGEFSFVLSRTTPYTNYNVSLQPLPWLEASFRYTNVSNRLYGAAGLSGKQDYKDKSIDGKVRFWEESRWLPAVAVGMRDVGGTGLFGSEYFVASKRVSSFDFSLGLAWGYMGARGDIANPFDILSERFKDRPTQNVGTGQFSTNKFFRGRPGFFGGVEYRSPWQWLLLKAELDGNDYKHQPQDNNQPQRSPINLGAVLRLNRNVDLTLGYERGEVATAALNLHSNLENHRDTPKVFDPPPEKVSFYTTPANFPGTDGSQLSSSGPGASAAASMSPEATAQAAADKRLPSAPTGGRLPPEGVDWEKTASTLYENAGIKVTRIGRRGSDLVIHGSQETFFYPAEGLGRAARIVDNRVDPSIDWVTLSTERYGLNTVETSVHRPRFVELLDHQIDLPALRRSTERDPGTDRGEDLLYVAPLKRFTASSSIGYLQNVGGPDAFVLYQIYASGSATFNISRNLWVDGVLSYNLINNYNKFKYTAPSVLPRVRTYIREYLTDSDLTMPNFQLTGTRKLGDDLYGLAYAGMLESMFGGVGGEMLYRPFGERWAVGADLNWVKQRGFDQDFSFRNYHVVTGQVTGYLDTGFKDVTLAVSAGRYLAGDYGVTIDVSREFANGARMGAYATVTNKSGSTKYGEGAFDKGIYVSIPFDMLLPRSTRNRATLMWQPLQRDGGARLNKAYTLYTLTNDLDSDLFDKNLGKITN
;
A
#
# COMPACT_ATOMS: atom_id res chain seq x y z
N MET A 1 -59.22 -3.76 -13.34
CA MET A 1 -59.72 -5.02 -12.77
C MET A 1 -58.67 -5.56 -11.79
N LEU A 2 -59.13 -5.69 -10.55
CA LEU A 2 -58.53 -6.46 -9.45
C LEU A 2 -57.16 -6.04 -8.86
N ALA A 3 -57.30 -5.24 -7.82
CA ALA A 3 -56.35 -5.16 -6.72
C ALA A 3 -56.50 -6.33 -5.73
N PRO A 4 -55.52 -6.67 -4.94
CA PRO A 4 -55.76 -7.26 -3.62
C PRO A 4 -55.34 -6.34 -2.48
N THR A 5 -56.23 -6.24 -1.59
CA THR A 5 -56.40 -5.78 -0.23
C THR A 5 -55.19 -5.74 0.71
N LEU A 6 -55.08 -4.62 1.40
CA LEU A 6 -54.31 -4.34 2.60
C LEU A 6 -55.02 -4.88 3.88
N ILE A 7 -54.24 -5.46 4.78
CA ILE A 7 -54.63 -5.68 6.18
C ILE A 7 -53.68 -4.83 7.07
N PRO A 8 -54.18 -4.05 8.04
CA PRO A 8 -53.38 -3.19 8.90
C PRO A 8 -52.90 -3.91 10.17
N GLY A 9 -51.62 -3.85 10.45
CA GLY A 9 -50.98 -4.31 11.67
C GLY A 9 -50.32 -3.17 12.45
N SER A 10 -50.70 -3.03 13.69
CA SER A 10 -50.42 -1.99 14.67
C SER A 10 -48.99 -1.49 14.80
N ALA A 11 -48.86 -0.16 14.83
CA ALA A 11 -47.63 0.58 15.17
C ALA A 11 -47.31 0.49 16.67
N LYS A 12 -46.18 -0.11 17.04
CA LYS A 12 -45.51 0.16 18.31
C LYS A 12 -44.32 1.07 18.06
N ARG A 13 -44.42 2.30 18.60
CA ARG A 13 -43.31 3.27 18.65
C ARG A 13 -42.19 2.68 19.50
N VAL A 14 -41.06 2.37 18.87
CA VAL A 14 -39.79 2.14 19.56
C VAL A 14 -38.98 3.44 19.45
N ARG A 15 -38.65 4.02 20.61
CA ARG A 15 -37.76 5.17 20.74
C ARG A 15 -36.38 4.79 20.23
N CYS A 16 -35.94 5.47 19.18
CA CYS A 16 -34.61 5.37 18.65
C CYS A 16 -33.66 6.10 19.58
N VAL A 17 -32.89 5.37 20.38
CA VAL A 17 -31.71 5.88 21.08
C VAL A 17 -30.59 5.97 20.06
N SER A 18 -30.03 7.16 19.86
CA SER A 18 -28.97 7.44 18.92
C SER A 18 -27.69 6.65 19.26
N ARG A 19 -27.44 5.57 18.54
CA ARG A 19 -26.13 4.92 18.49
C ARG A 19 -25.36 5.44 17.27
N ARG A 20 -24.65 6.53 17.44
CA ARG A 20 -23.63 7.00 16.52
C ARG A 20 -22.26 6.64 17.12
N SER A 21 -21.65 5.56 16.71
CA SER A 21 -20.20 5.25 16.82
C SER A 21 -19.94 3.74 16.74
N GLY A 22 -20.34 3.06 15.69
CA GLY A 22 -20.21 1.60 15.68
C GLY A 22 -19.72 0.93 14.39
N ILE A 23 -19.38 1.69 13.34
CA ILE A 23 -19.13 1.06 12.03
C ILE A 23 -17.63 0.88 11.71
N LEU A 24 -16.72 1.54 12.42
CA LEU A 24 -15.26 1.37 12.17
C LEU A 24 -14.62 0.17 12.89
N LEU A 25 -15.33 -0.45 13.83
CA LEU A 25 -14.78 -1.57 14.64
C LEU A 25 -15.02 -2.97 14.06
N SER A 26 -15.91 -3.12 13.08
CA SER A 26 -16.30 -4.45 12.59
C SER A 26 -15.40 -5.05 11.51
N LEU A 27 -14.45 -4.30 10.94
CA LEU A 27 -13.52 -4.81 9.91
C LEU A 27 -12.24 -5.43 10.48
N LEU A 28 -11.99 -5.33 11.77
CA LEU A 28 -10.77 -5.84 12.42
C LEU A 28 -10.98 -7.05 13.32
N ALA A 29 -12.21 -7.57 13.42
CA ALA A 29 -12.56 -8.59 14.45
C ALA A 29 -12.55 -10.06 13.99
N CYS A 30 -12.17 -10.36 12.74
CA CYS A 30 -12.20 -11.74 12.22
C CYS A 30 -10.80 -12.33 12.02
N SER A 31 -10.12 -12.67 13.12
CA SER A 31 -9.05 -13.68 13.05
C SER A 31 -8.87 -14.38 14.38
N VAL A 32 -9.60 -15.48 14.58
CA VAL A 32 -9.42 -16.38 15.72
C VAL A 32 -8.68 -17.63 15.24
N GLY A 33 -7.53 -17.86 15.82
CA GLY A 33 -6.96 -19.20 16.00
C GLY A 33 -5.70 -19.53 15.22
N SER A 34 -4.55 -19.42 15.86
CA SER A 34 -3.53 -20.45 15.82
C SER A 34 -2.35 -20.17 16.77
N VAL A 35 -1.78 -21.25 17.24
CA VAL A 35 -0.84 -21.50 18.32
C VAL A 35 0.51 -20.82 18.14
N LEU A 36 0.91 -20.10 19.17
CA LEU A 36 2.21 -19.75 19.77
C LEU A 36 3.51 -20.04 19.01
N HIS A 37 4.10 -18.95 18.49
CA HIS A 37 5.45 -18.56 18.87
C HIS A 37 5.31 -17.12 19.37
N ALA A 38 5.62 -16.90 20.65
CA ALA A 38 5.53 -15.60 21.27
C ALA A 38 6.67 -14.71 20.73
N GLN A 39 6.43 -14.04 19.62
CA GLN A 39 7.25 -12.92 19.20
C GLN A 39 7.00 -11.80 20.19
N GLU A 40 8.08 -11.26 20.72
CA GLU A 40 8.05 -10.25 21.81
C GLU A 40 7.62 -8.89 21.26
N ALA A 41 6.31 -8.69 21.05
CA ALA A 41 5.78 -7.43 20.58
C ALA A 41 6.10 -6.28 21.54
N TYR A 42 6.72 -5.22 21.02
CA TYR A 42 6.93 -3.97 21.75
C TYR A 42 5.66 -3.13 21.73
N THR A 43 5.52 -2.27 22.76
CA THR A 43 4.31 -1.48 22.96
C THR A 43 4.47 -0.05 22.46
N GLN A 44 3.37 0.56 22.04
CA GLN A 44 3.32 1.92 21.50
C GLN A 44 3.27 2.97 22.62
N SER A 45 3.75 4.19 22.33
CA SER A 45 3.58 5.37 23.17
C SER A 45 2.31 6.13 22.81
N ASP A 46 1.90 7.08 23.66
CA ASP A 46 0.75 7.97 23.42
C ASP A 46 0.94 8.87 22.19
N PHE A 47 2.19 9.11 21.79
CA PHE A 47 2.53 9.86 20.58
C PHE A 47 2.62 9.00 19.32
N GLY A 48 2.37 7.70 19.41
CA GLY A 48 2.62 6.74 18.34
C GLY A 48 4.08 6.33 18.28
N GLY A 49 4.35 5.21 17.61
CA GLY A 49 5.67 4.58 17.60
C GLY A 49 6.02 3.86 18.91
N VAL A 50 6.96 2.91 18.80
CA VAL A 50 7.38 2.09 19.94
C VAL A 50 8.03 2.95 21.01
N GLY A 51 7.48 2.88 22.26
CA GLY A 51 7.93 3.71 23.36
C GLY A 51 7.36 3.32 24.71
N LEU A 52 7.67 4.15 25.72
CA LEU A 52 7.09 4.05 27.05
C LEU A 52 5.68 4.64 27.09
N LEU A 53 5.42 5.67 27.88
CA LEU A 53 4.12 6.38 27.88
C LEU A 53 4.17 7.58 26.93
N GLN A 54 4.97 8.57 27.24
CA GLN A 54 5.17 9.78 26.41
C GLN A 54 6.45 9.71 25.57
N THR A 55 7.46 8.95 25.98
CA THR A 55 8.80 8.97 25.41
C THR A 55 9.09 7.75 24.54
N PRO A 56 9.87 7.93 23.45
CA PRO A 56 10.28 6.83 22.59
C PRO A 56 11.37 5.97 23.22
N THR A 57 11.49 4.75 22.72
CA THR A 57 12.63 3.85 23.01
C THR A 57 13.43 3.58 21.72
N ALA A 58 14.61 2.97 21.83
CA ALA A 58 15.37 2.49 20.68
C ALA A 58 14.81 1.18 20.10
N ARG A 59 13.73 0.68 20.67
CA ARG A 59 13.04 -0.51 20.17
C ARG A 59 12.25 -0.19 18.90
N MET A 60 12.08 -1.20 18.06
CA MET A 60 11.27 -1.17 16.85
C MET A 60 10.20 -2.23 16.94
N ALA A 61 9.06 -2.00 16.30
CA ALA A 61 8.08 -3.04 16.07
C ALA A 61 8.63 -4.08 15.05
N ASP A 62 7.91 -5.16 14.89
CA ASP A 62 8.26 -6.17 13.89
C ASP A 62 8.16 -5.60 12.48
N ASP A 63 8.99 -6.11 11.58
CA ASP A 63 8.98 -5.76 10.17
C ASP A 63 7.57 -5.97 9.59
N GLY A 64 7.03 -4.97 8.89
CA GLY A 64 5.66 -5.02 8.37
C GLY A 64 4.54 -4.70 9.39
N GLU A 65 4.87 -4.27 10.61
CA GLU A 65 3.82 -3.91 11.57
C GLU A 65 3.12 -2.61 11.21
N PHE A 66 1.81 -2.66 11.32
CA PHE A 66 0.89 -1.52 11.27
C PHE A 66 0.19 -1.39 12.61
N SER A 67 0.16 -0.20 13.18
CA SER A 67 -0.58 0.05 14.42
C SER A 67 -1.41 1.34 14.37
N PHE A 68 -2.54 1.32 15.06
CA PHE A 68 -3.40 2.46 15.30
C PHE A 68 -3.58 2.65 16.81
N VAL A 69 -3.19 3.82 17.31
CA VAL A 69 -3.28 4.18 18.73
C VAL A 69 -4.27 5.33 18.92
N LEU A 70 -5.25 5.11 19.77
CA LEU A 70 -6.11 6.15 20.32
C LEU A 70 -5.72 6.38 21.77
N SER A 71 -5.17 7.54 22.10
CA SER A 71 -4.81 7.89 23.48
C SER A 71 -5.51 9.15 23.98
N ARG A 72 -5.73 9.19 25.28
CA ARG A 72 -6.29 10.35 25.99
C ARG A 72 -5.50 10.66 27.24
N THR A 73 -4.80 11.80 27.21
CA THR A 73 -4.12 12.42 28.35
C THR A 73 -4.53 13.89 28.41
N THR A 74 -5.45 14.23 29.29
CA THR A 74 -6.05 15.57 29.31
C THR A 74 -4.98 16.66 29.35
N PRO A 75 -5.04 17.71 28.47
CA PRO A 75 -6.14 18.04 27.54
C PRO A 75 -6.01 17.41 26.13
N TYR A 76 -5.07 16.51 25.91
CA TYR A 76 -4.74 15.95 24.60
C TYR A 76 -5.48 14.65 24.31
N THR A 77 -5.97 14.51 23.09
CA THR A 77 -6.42 13.23 22.52
C THR A 77 -5.63 13.00 21.25
N ASN A 78 -4.90 11.90 21.17
CA ASN A 78 -4.10 11.57 20.00
C ASN A 78 -4.72 10.40 19.25
N TYR A 79 -4.66 10.48 17.93
CA TYR A 79 -4.98 9.42 16.98
C TYR A 79 -3.73 9.20 16.13
N ASN A 80 -3.07 8.09 16.33
CA ASN A 80 -1.79 7.82 15.71
C ASN A 80 -1.88 6.60 14.81
N VAL A 81 -1.21 6.68 13.66
CA VAL A 81 -0.94 5.53 12.78
C VAL A 81 0.56 5.36 12.71
N SER A 82 1.06 4.18 13.03
CA SER A 82 2.48 3.86 12.95
C SER A 82 2.72 2.71 11.99
N LEU A 83 3.76 2.85 11.19
CA LEU A 83 4.20 1.90 10.18
C LEU A 83 5.63 1.49 10.47
N GLN A 84 5.92 0.20 10.35
CA GLN A 84 7.28 -0.37 10.40
C GLN A 84 7.65 -0.92 9.02
N PRO A 85 8.00 -0.06 8.04
CA PRO A 85 8.29 -0.53 6.69
C PRO A 85 9.61 -1.28 6.57
N LEU A 86 10.54 -1.10 7.52
CA LEU A 86 11.85 -1.76 7.59
C LEU A 86 12.21 -2.03 9.05
N PRO A 87 13.02 -3.05 9.38
CA PRO A 87 13.35 -3.41 10.76
C PRO A 87 14.00 -2.27 11.58
N TRP A 88 14.55 -1.26 10.90
CA TRP A 88 15.27 -0.13 11.48
C TRP A 88 14.60 1.22 11.24
N LEU A 89 13.45 1.27 10.53
CA LEU A 89 12.74 2.50 10.17
C LEU A 89 11.29 2.42 10.63
N GLU A 90 10.89 3.36 11.48
CA GLU A 90 9.52 3.59 11.93
C GLU A 90 9.05 4.95 11.42
N ALA A 91 7.82 5.02 10.91
CA ALA A 91 7.14 6.25 10.53
C ALA A 91 5.77 6.32 11.19
N SER A 92 5.40 7.48 11.73
CA SER A 92 4.11 7.66 12.37
C SER A 92 3.42 8.94 11.88
N PHE A 93 2.11 8.84 11.65
CA PHE A 93 1.23 9.99 11.49
C PHE A 93 0.46 10.19 12.78
N ARG A 94 0.48 11.41 13.32
CA ARG A 94 -0.25 11.78 14.53
C ARG A 94 -1.25 12.89 14.24
N TYR A 95 -2.44 12.73 14.80
CA TYR A 95 -3.45 13.77 14.90
C TYR A 95 -3.77 14.02 16.36
N THR A 96 -3.50 15.26 16.82
CA THR A 96 -3.71 15.67 18.21
C THR A 96 -4.88 16.66 18.29
N ASN A 97 -5.88 16.34 19.11
CA ASN A 97 -6.94 17.28 19.52
C ASN A 97 -6.60 17.87 20.88
N VAL A 98 -6.60 19.19 20.97
CA VAL A 98 -6.30 19.95 22.20
C VAL A 98 -7.58 20.57 22.73
N SER A 99 -8.25 19.91 23.68
CA SER A 99 -9.63 20.19 24.08
C SER A 99 -9.82 21.50 24.86
N ASN A 100 -8.76 22.12 25.37
CA ASN A 100 -8.79 23.37 26.12
C ASN A 100 -8.25 24.57 25.33
N ARG A 101 -8.08 24.46 24.02
CA ARG A 101 -7.69 25.54 23.10
C ARG A 101 -8.59 25.59 21.91
N LEU A 102 -9.01 26.79 21.49
CA LEU A 102 -9.80 26.98 20.29
C LEU A 102 -8.91 26.94 19.05
N TYR A 103 -9.45 26.44 17.96
CA TYR A 103 -8.76 26.37 16.66
C TYR A 103 -8.38 27.75 16.10
N GLY A 104 -9.19 28.76 16.37
CA GLY A 104 -8.98 30.14 15.97
C GLY A 104 -9.95 31.08 16.67
N ALA A 105 -10.05 32.35 16.21
CA ALA A 105 -11.01 33.28 16.74
C ALA A 105 -12.45 32.74 16.62
N ALA A 106 -13.27 32.96 17.63
CA ALA A 106 -14.63 32.41 17.72
C ALA A 106 -15.50 32.72 16.48
N GLY A 107 -15.28 33.87 15.83
CA GLY A 107 -15.99 34.26 14.60
C GLY A 107 -15.57 33.47 13.35
N LEU A 108 -14.37 32.80 13.37
CA LEU A 108 -13.85 32.01 12.26
C LEU A 108 -14.02 30.53 12.49
N SER A 109 -13.86 30.06 13.71
CA SER A 109 -13.81 28.61 14.03
C SER A 109 -14.91 28.15 14.99
N GLY A 110 -15.76 29.03 15.46
CA GLY A 110 -16.79 28.71 16.43
C GLY A 110 -16.21 28.18 17.73
N LYS A 111 -16.75 27.04 18.22
CA LYS A 111 -16.30 26.36 19.45
C LYS A 111 -15.39 25.18 19.18
N GLN A 112 -14.70 25.14 18.03
CA GLN A 112 -13.84 24.02 17.67
C GLN A 112 -12.56 23.99 18.49
N ASP A 113 -12.22 22.82 19.00
CA ASP A 113 -10.93 22.56 19.64
C ASP A 113 -9.78 22.73 18.64
N TYR A 114 -8.61 23.08 19.13
CA TYR A 114 -7.39 23.12 18.34
C TYR A 114 -6.97 21.71 17.92
N LYS A 115 -6.49 21.60 16.70
CA LYS A 115 -6.08 20.34 16.10
C LYS A 115 -4.72 20.47 15.44
N ASP A 116 -3.83 19.55 15.80
CA ASP A 116 -2.50 19.45 15.23
C ASP A 116 -2.31 18.16 14.45
N LYS A 117 -1.45 18.19 13.45
CA LYS A 117 -1.12 17.05 12.62
C LYS A 117 0.37 17.00 12.37
N SER A 118 0.94 15.83 12.53
CA SER A 118 2.37 15.64 12.37
C SER A 118 2.72 14.32 11.68
N ILE A 119 3.93 14.29 11.13
CA ILE A 119 4.63 13.08 10.75
C ILE A 119 5.88 13.00 11.60
N ASP A 120 6.09 11.85 12.21
CA ASP A 120 7.21 11.52 13.06
C ASP A 120 8.02 10.40 12.38
N GLY A 121 9.32 10.34 12.61
CA GLY A 121 10.19 9.30 12.09
C GLY A 121 11.24 8.89 13.10
N LYS A 122 11.58 7.59 13.12
CA LYS A 122 12.64 7.04 13.98
C LYS A 122 13.48 6.04 13.19
N VAL A 123 14.80 6.16 13.32
CA VAL A 123 15.78 5.28 12.67
C VAL A 123 16.65 4.64 13.75
N ARG A 124 16.72 3.32 13.77
CA ARG A 124 17.62 2.57 14.63
C ARG A 124 18.93 2.33 13.89
N PHE A 125 20.03 2.85 14.45
CA PHE A 125 21.37 2.72 13.84
C PHE A 125 21.98 1.36 14.06
N TRP A 126 21.77 0.77 15.25
CA TRP A 126 22.20 -0.59 15.53
C TRP A 126 21.31 -1.28 16.56
N GLU A 127 21.28 -2.56 16.51
CA GLU A 127 20.54 -3.43 17.42
C GLU A 127 21.30 -3.65 18.72
N GLU A 128 20.55 -4.04 19.75
CA GLU A 128 21.14 -4.45 21.00
C GLU A 128 22.02 -5.69 20.79
N SER A 129 23.22 -5.66 21.39
CA SER A 129 24.10 -6.80 21.49
C SER A 129 24.30 -7.17 22.96
N ARG A 130 25.08 -8.20 23.23
CA ARG A 130 25.42 -8.59 24.64
C ARG A 130 25.93 -7.40 25.46
N TRP A 131 26.75 -6.54 24.86
CA TRP A 131 27.44 -5.47 25.56
C TRP A 131 26.90 -4.07 25.24
N LEU A 132 26.43 -3.85 24.03
CA LEU A 132 25.98 -2.55 23.55
C LEU A 132 24.45 -2.43 23.59
N PRO A 133 23.90 -1.27 24.00
CA PRO A 133 22.46 -1.02 23.86
C PRO A 133 22.06 -0.87 22.39
N ALA A 134 20.78 -1.06 22.07
CA ALA A 134 20.21 -0.54 20.82
C ALA A 134 20.25 0.99 20.85
N VAL A 135 20.51 1.64 19.72
CA VAL A 135 20.52 3.11 19.62
C VAL A 135 19.69 3.56 18.43
N ALA A 136 18.83 4.54 18.68
CA ALA A 136 18.00 5.17 17.67
C ALA A 136 18.06 6.70 17.74
N VAL A 137 17.84 7.33 16.61
CA VAL A 137 17.56 8.75 16.47
C VAL A 137 16.15 8.92 15.92
N GLY A 138 15.44 9.93 16.37
CA GLY A 138 14.15 10.23 15.82
C GLY A 138 13.81 11.70 15.87
N MET A 139 12.77 12.03 15.14
CA MET A 139 12.23 13.37 15.05
C MET A 139 10.71 13.30 15.14
N ARG A 140 10.13 14.15 15.97
CA ARG A 140 8.70 14.35 16.09
C ARG A 140 8.29 15.63 15.40
N ASP A 141 7.12 15.63 14.80
CA ASP A 141 6.49 16.76 14.13
C ASP A 141 7.39 17.43 13.08
N VAL A 142 8.11 16.59 12.32
CA VAL A 142 8.98 17.07 11.22
C VAL A 142 8.16 17.58 10.06
N GLY A 143 7.01 17.03 9.86
CA GLY A 143 6.15 17.28 8.72
C GLY A 143 4.82 17.97 9.03
N GLY A 144 4.61 18.48 10.25
CA GLY A 144 3.37 19.10 10.69
C GLY A 144 3.47 20.60 10.87
N THR A 145 2.91 21.06 12.00
CA THR A 145 2.96 22.47 12.39
C THR A 145 4.28 22.85 13.06
N GLY A 146 5.05 21.87 13.51
CA GLY A 146 6.25 22.03 14.33
C GLY A 146 5.98 22.44 15.79
N LEU A 147 4.71 22.42 16.24
CA LEU A 147 4.32 22.79 17.60
C LEU A 147 4.86 21.81 18.63
N PHE A 148 4.82 20.51 18.34
CA PHE A 148 5.36 19.44 19.18
C PHE A 148 6.72 18.96 18.67
N GLY A 149 7.40 19.80 17.87
CA GLY A 149 8.68 19.47 17.25
C GLY A 149 9.76 19.10 18.25
N SER A 150 10.36 17.93 18.06
CA SER A 150 11.44 17.41 18.90
C SER A 150 12.39 16.55 18.09
N GLU A 151 13.66 16.62 18.42
CA GLU A 151 14.68 15.71 17.95
C GLU A 151 15.26 14.95 19.17
N TYR A 152 15.64 13.69 18.99
CA TYR A 152 16.13 12.91 20.10
C TYR A 152 17.11 11.80 19.68
N PHE A 153 17.99 11.45 20.61
CA PHE A 153 18.75 10.21 20.64
C PHE A 153 18.27 9.36 21.81
N VAL A 154 18.16 8.07 21.62
CA VAL A 154 17.77 7.14 22.68
C VAL A 154 18.54 5.84 22.58
N ALA A 155 18.94 5.31 23.71
CA ALA A 155 19.56 4.00 23.87
C ALA A 155 18.67 3.11 24.73
N SER A 156 18.53 1.83 24.36
CA SER A 156 17.71 0.86 25.10
C SER A 156 18.51 -0.42 25.36
N LYS A 157 18.44 -0.92 26.59
CA LYS A 157 19.17 -2.12 27.03
C LYS A 157 18.29 -2.99 27.90
N ARG A 158 18.13 -4.25 27.48
CA ARG A 158 17.40 -5.23 28.27
C ARG A 158 18.31 -5.95 29.24
N VAL A 159 17.87 -6.03 30.47
CA VAL A 159 18.51 -6.83 31.55
C VAL A 159 17.43 -7.69 32.20
N SER A 160 17.41 -8.98 31.89
CA SER A 160 16.37 -9.92 32.31
C SER A 160 14.95 -9.45 31.90
N SER A 161 14.03 -9.30 32.84
CA SER A 161 12.66 -8.84 32.58
C SER A 161 12.52 -7.31 32.52
N PHE A 162 13.59 -6.57 32.66
CA PHE A 162 13.61 -5.11 32.64
C PHE A 162 14.22 -4.60 31.33
N ASP A 163 13.56 -3.67 30.66
CA ASP A 163 14.05 -2.99 29.47
C ASP A 163 14.25 -1.51 29.79
N PHE A 164 15.49 -1.10 29.95
CA PHE A 164 15.88 0.27 30.31
C PHE A 164 16.08 1.11 29.06
N SER A 165 15.60 2.34 29.08
CA SER A 165 15.82 3.33 28.03
C SER A 165 16.30 4.64 28.63
N LEU A 166 17.29 5.27 27.99
CA LEU A 166 17.80 6.59 28.33
C LEU A 166 18.05 7.38 27.06
N GLY A 167 17.58 8.62 27.03
CA GLY A 167 17.68 9.48 25.85
C GLY A 167 17.94 10.93 26.20
N LEU A 168 18.28 11.69 25.17
CA LEU A 168 18.48 13.13 25.20
C LEU A 168 17.62 13.74 24.09
N ALA A 169 16.79 14.72 24.44
CA ALA A 169 15.85 15.33 23.50
C ALA A 169 15.99 16.86 23.47
N TRP A 170 15.73 17.42 22.30
CA TRP A 170 15.61 18.86 22.03
C TRP A 170 14.16 19.21 21.71
N GLY A 171 13.80 20.47 21.92
CA GLY A 171 12.47 20.98 21.62
C GLY A 171 11.43 20.55 22.65
N TYR A 172 10.21 20.23 22.18
CA TYR A 172 9.07 19.94 23.07
C TYR A 172 9.37 18.85 24.11
N MET A 173 9.91 17.71 23.66
CA MET A 173 10.18 16.57 24.55
C MET A 173 11.35 16.81 25.51
N GLY A 174 12.27 17.75 25.19
CA GLY A 174 13.42 18.10 26.01
C GLY A 174 13.30 19.49 26.67
N ALA A 175 12.09 20.01 26.83
CA ALA A 175 11.86 21.38 27.31
C ALA A 175 12.44 21.67 28.72
N ARG A 176 12.71 20.66 29.53
CA ARG A 176 13.37 20.80 30.82
C ARG A 176 14.77 21.41 30.75
N GLY A 177 15.48 21.20 29.62
CA GLY A 177 16.77 21.86 29.37
C GLY A 177 17.86 21.54 30.41
N ASP A 178 18.04 20.29 30.75
CA ASP A 178 18.88 19.83 31.88
C ASP A 178 20.35 20.14 31.72
N ILE A 179 20.87 20.16 30.48
CA ILE A 179 22.31 20.40 30.21
C ILE A 179 22.50 21.46 29.12
N ALA A 180 23.72 21.98 29.01
CA ALA A 180 24.14 22.76 27.84
C ALA A 180 24.12 21.87 26.58
N ASN A 181 23.88 22.49 25.43
CA ASN A 181 23.80 21.71 24.18
C ASN A 181 25.18 21.12 23.82
N PRO A 182 25.32 19.79 23.71
CA PRO A 182 26.61 19.17 23.39
C PRO A 182 27.13 19.55 21.99
N PHE A 183 26.26 20.03 21.10
CA PHE A 183 26.65 20.51 19.77
C PHE A 183 27.15 21.96 19.73
N ASP A 184 27.14 22.69 20.86
CA ASP A 184 27.70 24.03 20.94
C ASP A 184 29.20 24.06 20.62
N ILE A 185 29.90 22.94 20.85
CA ILE A 185 31.31 22.74 20.50
C ILE A 185 31.51 22.83 18.96
N LEU A 186 30.52 22.43 18.19
CA LEU A 186 30.60 22.45 16.74
C LEU A 186 30.24 23.81 16.14
N SER A 187 29.27 24.52 16.73
CA SER A 187 28.86 25.84 16.29
C SER A 187 27.96 26.52 17.34
N GLU A 188 28.18 27.83 17.54
CA GLU A 188 27.33 28.65 18.42
C GLU A 188 25.85 28.67 18.00
N ARG A 189 25.55 28.32 16.75
CA ARG A 189 24.17 28.20 16.24
C ARG A 189 23.32 27.19 17.04
N PHE A 190 23.92 26.25 17.72
CA PHE A 190 23.21 25.23 18.50
C PHE A 190 22.79 25.72 19.89
N LYS A 191 23.33 26.83 20.38
CA LYS A 191 23.00 27.37 21.72
C LYS A 191 21.52 27.69 21.88
N ASP A 192 20.92 28.35 20.86
CA ASP A 192 19.54 28.84 20.93
C ASP A 192 18.63 28.20 19.89
N ARG A 193 17.45 27.75 20.33
CA ARG A 193 16.39 27.26 19.46
C ARG A 193 15.54 28.42 18.99
N PRO A 194 15.44 28.73 17.68
CA PRO A 194 14.59 29.79 17.17
C PRO A 194 13.13 29.59 17.56
N THR A 195 12.49 30.60 18.15
CA THR A 195 11.09 30.58 18.57
C THR A 195 10.13 30.88 17.40
N GLN A 196 10.62 31.53 16.35
CA GLN A 196 9.80 31.84 15.18
C GLN A 196 9.37 30.56 14.46
N ASN A 197 8.07 30.34 14.40
CA ASN A 197 7.50 29.31 13.53
C ASN A 197 7.70 29.76 12.08
N VAL A 198 8.56 29.07 11.34
CA VAL A 198 8.53 29.07 9.89
C VAL A 198 7.12 28.62 9.51
N GLY A 199 6.42 29.33 8.63
CA GLY A 199 4.99 29.18 8.36
C GLY A 199 4.50 27.71 8.34
N THR A 200 3.24 27.53 8.68
CA THR A 200 2.61 26.21 8.86
C THR A 200 2.94 25.25 7.71
N GLY A 201 3.54 24.11 8.01
CA GLY A 201 3.83 23.06 7.04
C GLY A 201 5.13 23.22 6.24
N GLN A 202 6.01 24.15 6.60
CA GLN A 202 7.33 24.29 5.98
C GLN A 202 8.33 23.33 6.64
N PHE A 203 9.14 22.66 5.82
CA PHE A 203 10.28 21.91 6.30
C PHE A 203 11.43 22.88 6.59
N SER A 204 11.80 23.02 7.86
CA SER A 204 12.91 23.87 8.28
C SER A 204 13.87 23.10 9.16
N THR A 205 15.11 22.96 8.69
CA THR A 205 16.21 22.37 9.46
C THR A 205 16.78 23.35 10.50
N ASN A 206 16.34 24.62 10.51
CA ASN A 206 16.88 25.68 11.35
C ASN A 206 16.66 25.48 12.85
N LYS A 207 15.78 24.55 13.24
CA LYS A 207 15.47 24.24 14.64
C LYS A 207 16.16 22.96 15.14
N PHE A 208 16.67 22.12 14.23
CA PHE A 208 17.12 20.78 14.57
C PHE A 208 18.31 20.77 15.51
N PHE A 209 18.18 20.02 16.61
CA PHE A 209 19.19 19.83 17.65
C PHE A 209 19.68 21.14 18.30
N ARG A 210 18.84 22.18 18.33
CA ARG A 210 19.15 23.48 18.89
C ARG A 210 18.48 23.72 20.24
N GLY A 211 19.14 24.56 21.08
CA GLY A 211 18.72 24.86 22.44
C GLY A 211 19.23 23.83 23.46
N ARG A 212 18.89 24.01 24.69
CA ARG A 212 19.28 23.11 25.78
C ARG A 212 18.46 21.83 25.71
N PRO A 213 19.07 20.64 25.67
CA PRO A 213 18.34 19.39 25.72
C PRO A 213 18.02 18.94 27.15
N GLY A 214 16.93 18.15 27.24
CA GLY A 214 16.52 17.47 28.46
C GLY A 214 16.73 15.96 28.37
N PHE A 215 17.03 15.34 29.51
CA PHE A 215 17.07 13.89 29.63
C PHE A 215 15.65 13.32 29.71
N PHE A 216 15.47 12.17 29.12
CA PHE A 216 14.27 11.35 29.25
C PHE A 216 14.63 9.87 29.29
N GLY A 217 13.72 9.03 29.72
CA GLY A 217 13.95 7.59 29.72
C GLY A 217 13.02 6.87 30.67
N GLY A 218 13.36 5.63 30.99
CA GLY A 218 12.57 4.84 31.94
C GLY A 218 12.83 3.35 31.81
N VAL A 219 11.89 2.57 32.30
CA VAL A 219 11.97 1.13 32.35
C VAL A 219 10.61 0.50 32.04
N GLU A 220 10.62 -0.51 31.19
CA GLU A 220 9.51 -1.43 30.98
C GLU A 220 9.83 -2.73 31.70
N TYR A 221 8.94 -3.17 32.59
CA TYR A 221 9.03 -4.44 33.28
C TYR A 221 8.04 -5.43 32.68
N ARG A 222 8.55 -6.54 32.19
CA ARG A 222 7.77 -7.69 31.75
C ARG A 222 7.43 -8.56 32.93
N SER A 223 6.18 -8.51 33.35
CA SER A 223 5.71 -9.34 34.45
C SER A 223 5.73 -10.82 34.07
N PRO A 224 5.68 -11.75 35.04
CA PRO A 224 5.51 -13.17 34.76
C PRO A 224 4.20 -13.50 34.03
N TRP A 225 3.23 -12.59 34.08
CA TRP A 225 1.96 -12.70 33.33
C TRP A 225 2.11 -12.10 31.94
N GLN A 226 1.99 -12.88 30.91
CA GLN A 226 2.16 -12.44 29.51
C GLN A 226 1.22 -11.31 29.09
N TRP A 227 0.11 -11.14 29.78
CA TRP A 227 -0.88 -10.09 29.49
C TRP A 227 -0.57 -8.74 30.18
N LEU A 228 0.45 -8.65 31.05
CA LEU A 228 0.74 -7.44 31.84
C LEU A 228 2.19 -7.00 31.68
N LEU A 229 2.37 -5.73 31.26
CA LEU A 229 3.64 -5.02 31.33
C LEU A 229 3.47 -3.78 32.19
N LEU A 230 4.51 -3.41 32.95
CA LEU A 230 4.53 -2.19 33.77
C LEU A 230 5.57 -1.23 33.21
N LYS A 231 5.27 0.06 33.24
CA LYS A 231 6.13 1.13 32.73
C LYS A 231 6.34 2.18 33.80
N ALA A 232 7.61 2.63 33.97
CA ALA A 232 7.96 3.81 34.71
C ALA A 232 8.83 4.68 33.81
N GLU A 233 8.51 5.98 33.74
CA GLU A 233 9.11 6.89 32.78
C GLU A 233 9.53 8.19 33.47
N LEU A 234 10.70 8.70 33.14
CA LEU A 234 11.14 10.07 33.40
C LEU A 234 10.87 10.91 32.18
N ASP A 235 9.96 11.88 32.28
CA ASP A 235 9.61 12.80 31.20
C ASP A 235 10.61 13.96 31.11
N GLY A 236 11.10 14.24 29.90
CA GLY A 236 12.01 15.37 29.64
C GLY A 236 11.32 16.70 29.43
N ASN A 237 9.97 16.72 29.37
CA ASN A 237 9.18 17.94 29.27
C ASN A 237 8.85 18.51 30.67
N ASP A 238 8.92 19.83 30.82
CA ASP A 238 8.57 20.53 32.05
C ASP A 238 7.12 21.12 32.01
N TYR A 239 6.44 20.99 30.89
CA TYR A 239 5.07 21.50 30.63
C TYR A 239 4.88 23.00 30.88
N LYS A 240 5.95 23.78 31.01
CA LYS A 240 5.93 25.23 31.23
C LYS A 240 6.05 26.02 29.91
N HIS A 241 6.45 25.35 28.84
CA HIS A 241 6.65 25.96 27.52
C HIS A 241 5.82 25.22 26.46
N GLN A 242 4.53 25.00 26.81
CA GLN A 242 3.63 24.28 25.92
C GLN A 242 3.23 25.13 24.72
N PRO A 243 3.01 24.50 23.53
CA PRO A 243 2.50 25.21 22.38
C PRO A 243 1.24 26.03 22.69
N GLN A 244 1.15 27.25 22.14
CA GLN A 244 0.01 28.17 22.32
C GLN A 244 -0.24 28.54 23.79
N ASP A 245 0.82 28.66 24.58
CA ASP A 245 0.77 28.98 26.01
C ASP A 245 -0.15 28.04 26.81
N ASN A 246 -0.32 26.80 26.31
CA ASN A 246 -1.13 25.79 26.95
C ASN A 246 -0.39 25.05 28.08
N ASN A 247 0.27 25.82 28.95
CA ASN A 247 1.05 25.26 30.05
C ASN A 247 0.20 24.38 30.97
N GLN A 248 0.79 23.27 31.40
CA GLN A 248 0.09 22.27 32.19
C GLN A 248 0.82 22.11 33.53
N PRO A 249 0.09 21.80 34.62
CA PRO A 249 0.72 21.49 35.91
C PRO A 249 1.50 20.16 35.83
N GLN A 250 2.65 20.15 36.45
CA GLN A 250 3.47 18.95 36.66
C GLN A 250 3.93 18.88 38.11
N ARG A 251 3.40 17.91 38.85
CA ARG A 251 3.83 17.66 40.24
C ARG A 251 4.98 16.68 40.32
N SER A 252 5.12 15.83 39.31
CA SER A 252 6.19 14.85 39.23
C SER A 252 6.65 14.69 37.76
N PRO A 253 7.94 14.60 37.49
CA PRO A 253 8.44 14.22 36.18
C PRO A 253 8.37 12.71 35.93
N ILE A 254 7.94 11.92 36.91
CA ILE A 254 7.80 10.47 36.81
C ILE A 254 6.36 10.14 36.39
N ASN A 255 6.25 9.38 35.31
CA ASN A 255 5.01 8.80 34.82
C ASN A 255 5.02 7.29 35.10
N LEU A 256 3.87 6.73 35.47
CA LEU A 256 3.70 5.31 35.75
C LEU A 256 2.56 4.76 34.89
N GLY A 257 2.71 3.53 34.39
CA GLY A 257 1.67 2.90 33.60
C GLY A 257 1.72 1.38 33.57
N ALA A 258 0.63 0.81 33.11
CA ALA A 258 0.48 -0.61 32.88
C ALA A 258 -0.11 -0.84 31.48
N VAL A 259 0.41 -1.80 30.76
CA VAL A 259 -0.14 -2.25 29.47
C VAL A 259 -0.77 -3.62 29.66
N LEU A 260 -2.03 -3.70 29.33
CA LEU A 260 -2.84 -4.92 29.35
C LEU A 260 -2.97 -5.44 27.91
N ARG A 261 -2.34 -6.56 27.61
CA ARG A 261 -2.50 -7.25 26.34
C ARG A 261 -3.81 -8.04 26.35
N LEU A 262 -4.84 -7.49 25.72
CA LEU A 262 -6.16 -8.10 25.66
C LEU A 262 -6.18 -9.32 24.73
N ASN A 263 -5.44 -9.22 23.65
CA ASN A 263 -5.14 -10.32 22.72
C ASN A 263 -3.87 -9.95 21.91
N ARG A 264 -3.53 -10.77 20.92
CA ARG A 264 -2.32 -10.57 20.09
C ARG A 264 -2.32 -9.31 19.21
N ASN A 265 -3.47 -8.64 19.07
CA ASN A 265 -3.65 -7.48 18.19
C ASN A 265 -4.19 -6.24 18.93
N VAL A 266 -4.48 -6.35 20.23
CA VAL A 266 -5.11 -5.27 21.00
C VAL A 266 -4.46 -5.12 22.36
N ASP A 267 -3.92 -3.94 22.61
CA ASP A 267 -3.35 -3.54 23.90
C ASP A 267 -4.15 -2.37 24.50
N LEU A 268 -4.35 -2.40 25.81
CA LEU A 268 -4.88 -1.28 26.59
C LEU A 268 -3.81 -0.78 27.53
N THR A 269 -3.39 0.46 27.36
CA THR A 269 -2.47 1.15 28.28
C THR A 269 -3.26 2.02 29.24
N LEU A 270 -2.98 1.90 30.52
CA LEU A 270 -3.49 2.77 31.58
C LEU A 270 -2.32 3.36 32.33
N GLY A 271 -2.36 4.67 32.62
CA GLY A 271 -1.24 5.34 33.26
C GLY A 271 -1.64 6.55 34.09
N TYR A 272 -0.66 7.06 34.82
CA TYR A 272 -0.76 8.29 35.60
C TYR A 272 0.47 9.15 35.28
N GLU A 273 0.24 10.30 34.71
CA GLU A 273 1.27 11.17 34.15
C GLU A 273 1.35 12.50 34.88
N ARG A 274 2.54 13.09 34.89
CA ARG A 274 2.84 14.41 35.50
C ARG A 274 2.54 14.48 36.99
N GLY A 275 2.21 13.35 37.64
CA GLY A 275 1.71 13.33 39.00
C GLY A 275 0.34 14.01 39.16
N GLU A 276 -0.46 14.14 38.05
CA GLU A 276 -1.67 14.97 37.98
C GLU A 276 -2.78 14.33 37.18
N VAL A 277 -2.48 13.56 36.12
CA VAL A 277 -3.46 13.16 35.11
C VAL A 277 -3.43 11.67 34.84
N ALA A 278 -4.62 11.05 34.85
CA ALA A 278 -4.81 9.70 34.35
C ALA A 278 -4.75 9.69 32.81
N THR A 279 -4.09 8.70 32.24
CA THR A 279 -4.03 8.44 30.80
C THR A 279 -4.59 7.08 30.46
N ALA A 280 -5.17 6.96 29.27
CA ALA A 280 -5.61 5.69 28.70
C ALA A 280 -5.31 5.68 27.20
N ALA A 281 -4.80 4.56 26.69
CA ALA A 281 -4.57 4.36 25.27
C ALA A 281 -5.02 2.97 24.83
N LEU A 282 -5.70 2.91 23.69
CA LEU A 282 -6.05 1.68 23.00
C LEU A 282 -5.18 1.56 21.76
N ASN A 283 -4.39 0.50 21.68
CA ASN A 283 -3.57 0.16 20.53
C ASN A 283 -4.18 -1.04 19.78
N LEU A 284 -4.41 -0.85 18.49
CA LEU A 284 -4.80 -1.90 17.55
C LEU A 284 -3.63 -2.11 16.59
N HIS A 285 -3.09 -3.31 16.52
CA HIS A 285 -1.94 -3.59 15.69
C HIS A 285 -2.05 -4.91 14.94
N SER A 286 -1.37 -4.98 13.79
CA SER A 286 -1.33 -6.17 12.95
C SER A 286 -0.05 -6.16 12.12
N ASN A 287 0.57 -7.32 11.98
CA ASN A 287 1.72 -7.48 11.11
C ASN A 287 1.25 -7.84 9.70
N LEU A 288 1.52 -6.98 8.73
CA LEU A 288 1.10 -7.18 7.35
C LEU A 288 2.02 -8.17 6.60
N GLU A 289 3.30 -8.27 6.96
CA GLU A 289 4.23 -9.22 6.32
C GLU A 289 3.90 -10.67 6.69
N ASN A 290 3.63 -10.92 7.98
CA ASN A 290 3.38 -12.25 8.53
C ASN A 290 1.88 -12.58 8.62
N HIS A 291 1.03 -11.81 7.94
CA HIS A 291 -0.39 -12.11 7.94
C HIS A 291 -0.65 -13.44 7.21
N ARG A 292 -1.36 -14.35 7.86
CA ARG A 292 -1.77 -15.62 7.23
C ARG A 292 -2.93 -15.36 6.27
N ASP A 293 -2.79 -15.86 5.06
CA ASP A 293 -3.87 -15.78 4.07
C ASP A 293 -5.15 -16.43 4.59
N THR A 294 -6.26 -15.74 4.38
CA THR A 294 -7.58 -16.30 4.67
C THR A 294 -7.87 -17.46 3.72
N PRO A 295 -8.30 -18.63 4.22
CA PRO A 295 -8.63 -19.77 3.35
C PRO A 295 -9.67 -19.39 2.29
N LYS A 296 -9.41 -19.76 1.04
CA LYS A 296 -10.23 -19.40 -0.14
C LYS A 296 -11.38 -20.38 -0.36
N VAL A 297 -12.26 -20.48 0.63
CA VAL A 297 -13.37 -21.48 0.65
C VAL A 297 -14.45 -21.25 -0.43
N PHE A 298 -14.50 -20.06 -1.03
CA PHE A 298 -15.46 -19.74 -2.10
C PHE A 298 -14.85 -19.75 -3.50
N ASP A 299 -13.58 -20.09 -3.63
CA ASP A 299 -12.98 -20.29 -4.93
C ASP A 299 -13.33 -21.69 -5.46
N PRO A 300 -13.47 -21.80 -6.79
CA PRO A 300 -13.64 -23.14 -7.38
C PRO A 300 -12.40 -24.00 -7.08
N PRO A 301 -12.58 -25.29 -6.79
CA PRO A 301 -11.44 -26.20 -6.61
C PRO A 301 -10.64 -26.27 -7.91
N PRO A 302 -9.29 -26.37 -7.86
CA PRO A 302 -8.49 -26.58 -9.04
C PRO A 302 -8.85 -27.91 -9.71
N GLU A 303 -8.77 -27.97 -11.03
CA GLU A 303 -8.98 -29.24 -11.76
C GLU A 303 -7.93 -30.28 -11.35
N LYS A 304 -8.38 -31.51 -11.20
CA LYS A 304 -7.47 -32.65 -10.94
C LYS A 304 -6.73 -32.98 -12.24
N VAL A 305 -5.44 -33.21 -12.14
CA VAL A 305 -4.62 -33.70 -13.25
C VAL A 305 -4.76 -35.20 -13.32
N SER A 306 -4.93 -35.75 -14.53
CA SER A 306 -4.87 -37.19 -14.77
C SER A 306 -3.41 -37.62 -14.78
N PHE A 307 -2.95 -38.30 -13.74
CA PHE A 307 -1.61 -38.86 -13.75
C PHE A 307 -1.54 -39.94 -14.81
N TYR A 308 -0.75 -39.72 -15.85
CA TYR A 308 -0.49 -40.76 -16.84
C TYR A 308 0.36 -41.84 -16.17
N THR A 309 -0.21 -43.01 -15.92
CA THR A 309 0.59 -44.23 -15.77
C THR A 309 1.28 -44.42 -17.13
N THR A 310 2.59 -44.16 -17.16
CA THR A 310 3.42 -44.41 -18.33
C THR A 310 3.15 -45.83 -18.76
N PRO A 311 2.64 -46.12 -19.98
CA PRO A 311 2.60 -47.49 -20.44
C PRO A 311 4.05 -48.01 -20.40
N ALA A 312 4.29 -49.12 -19.72
CA ALA A 312 5.60 -49.75 -19.58
C ALA A 312 6.16 -50.29 -20.91
N ASN A 313 6.08 -49.52 -21.99
CA ASN A 313 6.59 -49.84 -23.31
C ASN A 313 7.12 -48.61 -24.02
N PHE A 314 8.24 -48.02 -23.50
CA PHE A 314 9.15 -47.35 -24.42
C PHE A 314 10.14 -48.37 -24.94
N PRO A 315 10.18 -48.70 -26.25
CA PRO A 315 11.23 -49.48 -26.81
C PRO A 315 12.49 -48.63 -26.88
N GLY A 316 13.44 -48.89 -26.00
CA GLY A 316 14.79 -48.36 -26.17
C GLY A 316 15.49 -47.74 -24.95
N THR A 317 15.39 -48.36 -23.77
CA THR A 317 16.47 -48.26 -22.79
C THR A 317 16.65 -49.61 -22.12
N ASP A 318 17.68 -50.31 -22.57
CA ASP A 318 18.19 -51.53 -21.94
C ASP A 318 18.55 -51.22 -20.48
N GLY A 319 17.80 -51.85 -19.59
CA GLY A 319 18.04 -51.78 -18.15
C GLY A 319 19.23 -52.68 -17.77
N SER A 320 20.44 -52.22 -17.98
CA SER A 320 21.61 -52.83 -17.35
C SER A 320 22.61 -51.75 -16.94
N GLN A 321 22.85 -51.75 -15.64
CA GLN A 321 23.89 -51.04 -14.89
C GLN A 321 23.47 -49.74 -14.17
N LEU A 322 22.88 -49.93 -13.00
CA LEU A 322 23.14 -49.08 -11.86
C LEU A 322 23.48 -49.99 -10.67
N SER A 323 24.73 -50.35 -10.58
CA SER A 323 25.34 -50.93 -9.37
C SER A 323 25.68 -49.76 -8.41
N SER A 324 25.24 -49.96 -7.19
CA SER A 324 25.52 -49.15 -6.00
C SER A 324 26.99 -48.84 -5.79
N SER A 325 27.32 -47.58 -5.50
CA SER A 325 28.39 -47.23 -4.57
C SER A 325 28.28 -45.79 -4.09
N GLY A 326 28.07 -45.60 -2.82
CA GLY A 326 28.59 -44.75 -1.81
C GLY A 326 28.67 -43.23 -1.91
N PRO A 327 28.65 -42.52 -0.78
CA PRO A 327 28.35 -41.10 -0.68
C PRO A 327 29.59 -40.22 -0.84
N GLY A 328 29.43 -39.08 -1.47
CA GLY A 328 30.49 -38.07 -1.44
C GLY A 328 30.25 -36.85 -2.32
N ALA A 329 30.18 -35.74 -1.63
CA ALA A 329 30.54 -34.39 -2.08
C ALA A 329 29.58 -33.63 -3.03
N SER A 330 28.90 -32.68 -2.43
CA SER A 330 28.66 -31.30 -2.87
C SER A 330 29.43 -30.89 -4.13
N ALA A 331 28.69 -30.60 -5.19
CA ALA A 331 29.12 -29.71 -6.25
C ALA A 331 27.89 -28.92 -6.72
N ALA A 332 27.81 -27.66 -6.32
CA ALA A 332 26.96 -26.67 -6.95
C ALA A 332 27.49 -26.47 -8.38
N ALA A 333 26.90 -27.15 -9.35
CA ALA A 333 27.15 -26.91 -10.75
C ALA A 333 26.38 -25.65 -11.15
N SER A 334 27.09 -24.53 -11.22
CA SER A 334 26.64 -23.33 -11.96
C SER A 334 26.45 -23.78 -13.42
N MET A 335 25.18 -23.74 -13.86
CA MET A 335 24.91 -23.92 -15.30
C MET A 335 25.54 -22.75 -16.04
N SER A 336 26.33 -23.05 -17.06
CA SER A 336 26.95 -22.03 -17.91
C SER A 336 25.85 -21.23 -18.68
N PRO A 337 26.09 -19.98 -19.01
CA PRO A 337 25.16 -19.18 -19.83
C PRO A 337 24.79 -19.87 -21.17
N GLU A 338 25.64 -20.72 -21.68
CA GLU A 338 25.39 -21.51 -22.89
C GLU A 338 24.29 -22.57 -22.73
N ALA A 339 24.18 -23.20 -21.56
CA ALA A 339 23.11 -24.19 -21.32
C ALA A 339 21.72 -23.53 -21.20
N THR A 340 21.67 -22.31 -20.67
CA THR A 340 20.42 -21.51 -20.62
C THR A 340 20.03 -20.98 -22.01
N ALA A 341 21.04 -20.59 -22.82
CA ALA A 341 20.83 -20.19 -24.22
C ALA A 341 20.40 -21.36 -25.10
N GLN A 342 20.91 -22.56 -24.84
CA GLN A 342 20.54 -23.77 -25.56
C GLN A 342 19.10 -24.21 -25.27
N ALA A 343 18.66 -24.17 -24.00
CA ALA A 343 17.26 -24.43 -23.62
C ALA A 343 16.30 -23.42 -24.23
N ALA A 344 16.69 -22.11 -24.30
CA ALA A 344 15.92 -21.08 -24.97
C ALA A 344 15.94 -21.23 -26.51
N ALA A 345 17.02 -21.76 -27.07
CA ALA A 345 17.12 -22.08 -28.52
C ALA A 345 16.28 -23.31 -28.88
N ASP A 346 16.25 -24.34 -28.05
CA ASP A 346 15.42 -25.53 -28.27
C ASP A 346 13.90 -25.20 -28.25
N LYS A 347 13.49 -24.22 -27.46
CA LYS A 347 12.11 -23.68 -27.51
C LYS A 347 11.80 -22.96 -28.82
N ARG A 348 12.81 -22.44 -29.52
CA ARG A 348 12.69 -21.68 -30.79
C ARG A 348 12.83 -22.55 -32.03
N LEU A 349 13.41 -23.72 -31.92
CA LEU A 349 13.49 -24.66 -33.03
C LEU A 349 12.12 -25.35 -33.16
N PRO A 350 11.53 -25.43 -34.38
CA PRO A 350 10.42 -26.33 -34.62
C PRO A 350 10.95 -27.73 -34.29
N SER A 351 10.34 -28.39 -33.30
CA SER A 351 10.62 -29.77 -33.00
C SER A 351 10.60 -30.55 -34.30
N ALA A 352 11.64 -31.34 -34.60
CA ALA A 352 11.64 -32.20 -35.75
C ALA A 352 10.30 -32.96 -35.79
N PRO A 353 9.64 -33.12 -36.94
CA PRO A 353 8.33 -33.72 -37.01
C PRO A 353 8.41 -35.18 -36.58
N THR A 354 8.39 -35.43 -35.31
CA THR A 354 7.93 -36.68 -34.76
C THR A 354 6.46 -36.70 -35.05
N GLY A 355 6.03 -37.55 -35.97
CA GLY A 355 4.73 -37.71 -36.56
C GLY A 355 3.58 -37.17 -35.70
N GLY A 356 3.44 -35.84 -35.72
CA GLY A 356 2.62 -35.12 -34.76
C GLY A 356 1.17 -35.33 -35.11
N ARG A 357 0.44 -35.92 -34.18
CA ARG A 357 -1.01 -35.70 -34.14
C ARG A 357 -1.20 -34.23 -33.81
N LEU A 358 -1.88 -33.51 -34.70
CA LEU A 358 -2.50 -32.22 -34.33
C LEU A 358 -3.27 -32.37 -33.00
N PRO A 359 -3.43 -31.32 -32.18
CA PRO A 359 -4.30 -31.39 -31.02
C PRO A 359 -5.59 -32.11 -31.41
N PRO A 360 -6.11 -33.05 -30.57
CA PRO A 360 -7.19 -33.93 -30.98
C PRO A 360 -8.26 -33.16 -31.76
N GLU A 361 -8.60 -33.65 -32.96
CA GLU A 361 -9.70 -33.07 -33.72
C GLU A 361 -10.91 -33.03 -32.81
N GLY A 362 -11.32 -31.83 -32.38
CA GLY A 362 -12.45 -31.65 -31.50
C GLY A 362 -12.21 -30.98 -30.15
N VAL A 363 -11.04 -30.37 -29.86
CA VAL A 363 -10.90 -29.53 -28.66
C VAL A 363 -11.85 -28.34 -28.78
N ASP A 364 -12.81 -28.28 -27.88
CA ASP A 364 -13.71 -27.14 -27.73
C ASP A 364 -12.97 -25.99 -27.06
N TRP A 365 -12.33 -25.14 -27.86
CA TRP A 365 -11.57 -24.00 -27.40
C TRP A 365 -12.42 -22.92 -26.75
N GLU A 366 -13.67 -22.75 -27.16
CA GLU A 366 -14.59 -21.80 -26.53
C GLU A 366 -14.91 -22.24 -25.10
N LYS A 367 -15.25 -23.51 -24.91
CA LYS A 367 -15.46 -24.10 -23.59
C LYS A 367 -14.17 -24.09 -22.76
N THR A 368 -13.02 -24.34 -23.37
CA THR A 368 -11.72 -24.26 -22.68
C THR A 368 -11.43 -22.84 -22.20
N ALA A 369 -11.68 -21.81 -23.03
CA ALA A 369 -11.52 -20.40 -22.65
C ALA A 369 -12.49 -20.00 -21.52
N SER A 370 -13.76 -20.50 -21.54
CA SER A 370 -14.71 -20.29 -20.44
C SER A 370 -14.21 -20.94 -19.13
N THR A 371 -13.69 -22.16 -19.19
CA THR A 371 -13.13 -22.84 -18.03
C THR A 371 -11.88 -22.13 -17.48
N LEU A 372 -11.01 -21.64 -18.36
CA LEU A 372 -9.84 -20.80 -17.97
C LEU A 372 -10.28 -19.53 -17.24
N TYR A 373 -11.38 -18.93 -17.65
CA TYR A 373 -11.94 -17.77 -16.94
C TYR A 373 -12.53 -18.17 -15.58
N GLU A 374 -13.38 -19.18 -15.54
CA GLU A 374 -14.13 -19.58 -14.34
C GLU A 374 -13.22 -20.21 -13.25
N ASN A 375 -12.26 -21.04 -13.64
CA ASN A 375 -11.42 -21.81 -12.71
C ASN A 375 -10.01 -21.23 -12.53
N ALA A 376 -9.37 -20.71 -13.59
CA ALA A 376 -8.06 -20.10 -13.52
C ALA A 376 -8.09 -18.57 -13.48
N GLY A 377 -9.25 -17.93 -13.59
CA GLY A 377 -9.39 -16.47 -13.55
C GLY A 377 -8.78 -15.75 -14.75
N ILE A 378 -8.48 -16.44 -15.83
CA ILE A 378 -7.81 -15.90 -17.00
C ILE A 378 -8.86 -15.50 -18.05
N LYS A 379 -8.98 -14.20 -18.33
CA LYS A 379 -9.78 -13.68 -19.43
C LYS A 379 -9.00 -13.85 -20.73
N VAL A 380 -9.29 -14.93 -21.45
CA VAL A 380 -8.60 -15.28 -22.69
C VAL A 380 -8.96 -14.29 -23.81
N THR A 381 -7.96 -13.86 -24.57
CA THR A 381 -8.11 -13.07 -25.79
C THR A 381 -7.89 -13.89 -27.05
N ARG A 382 -6.90 -14.78 -27.03
CA ARG A 382 -6.61 -15.75 -28.10
C ARG A 382 -5.84 -16.95 -27.53
N ILE A 383 -5.88 -18.07 -28.21
CA ILE A 383 -5.05 -19.25 -27.95
C ILE A 383 -4.33 -19.60 -29.24
N GLY A 384 -3.03 -19.77 -29.14
CA GLY A 384 -2.17 -20.14 -30.26
C GLY A 384 -1.29 -21.33 -29.93
N ARG A 385 -0.72 -21.95 -30.97
CA ARG A 385 0.30 -23.00 -30.85
C ARG A 385 1.61 -22.52 -31.46
N ARG A 386 2.70 -22.77 -30.77
CA ARG A 386 4.07 -22.47 -31.22
C ARG A 386 4.91 -23.75 -31.04
N GLY A 387 4.91 -24.62 -32.05
CA GLY A 387 5.57 -25.94 -31.92
C GLY A 387 4.94 -26.82 -30.82
N SER A 388 5.70 -27.16 -29.76
CA SER A 388 5.18 -27.86 -28.60
C SER A 388 4.67 -26.96 -27.47
N ASP A 389 4.55 -25.64 -27.72
CA ASP A 389 4.09 -24.66 -26.75
C ASP A 389 2.64 -24.22 -27.06
N LEU A 390 1.76 -24.35 -26.08
CA LEU A 390 0.41 -23.76 -26.12
C LEU A 390 0.42 -22.40 -25.46
N VAL A 391 0.19 -21.37 -26.26
CA VAL A 391 0.23 -19.98 -25.80
C VAL A 391 -1.19 -19.48 -25.55
N ILE A 392 -1.49 -19.12 -24.32
CA ILE A 392 -2.75 -18.54 -23.88
C ILE A 392 -2.53 -17.04 -23.70
N HIS A 393 -3.09 -16.22 -24.58
CA HIS A 393 -3.08 -14.77 -24.42
C HIS A 393 -4.27 -14.33 -23.61
N GLY A 394 -4.03 -13.50 -22.59
CA GLY A 394 -5.11 -12.99 -21.76
C GLY A 394 -4.63 -12.28 -20.51
N SER A 395 -5.56 -11.85 -19.68
CA SER A 395 -5.28 -11.18 -18.40
C SER A 395 -5.79 -12.00 -17.23
N GLN A 396 -5.01 -12.04 -16.16
CA GLN A 396 -5.48 -12.56 -14.87
C GLN A 396 -6.45 -11.56 -14.24
N GLU A 397 -7.69 -11.99 -13.95
CA GLU A 397 -8.73 -11.09 -13.38
C GLU A 397 -9.12 -11.46 -11.95
N THR A 398 -8.89 -12.69 -11.50
CA THR A 398 -9.37 -13.21 -10.23
C THR A 398 -8.26 -13.40 -9.20
N PHE A 399 -7.25 -14.21 -9.52
CA PHE A 399 -6.22 -14.55 -8.55
C PHE A 399 -5.21 -13.42 -8.39
N PHE A 400 -4.89 -13.11 -7.15
CA PHE A 400 -3.91 -12.09 -6.82
C PHE A 400 -2.50 -12.52 -7.24
N TYR A 401 -2.17 -13.80 -7.02
CA TYR A 401 -0.86 -14.37 -7.34
C TYR A 401 -0.83 -14.94 -8.77
N PRO A 402 0.01 -14.40 -9.67
CA PRO A 402 0.08 -14.87 -11.06
C PRO A 402 0.43 -16.36 -11.18
N ALA A 403 1.27 -16.88 -10.27
CA ALA A 403 1.64 -18.30 -10.24
C ALA A 403 0.43 -19.23 -10.02
N GLU A 404 -0.53 -18.83 -9.19
CA GLU A 404 -1.75 -19.61 -8.96
C GLU A 404 -2.61 -19.70 -10.23
N GLY A 405 -2.81 -18.59 -10.92
CA GLY A 405 -3.53 -18.58 -12.18
C GLY A 405 -2.87 -19.43 -13.25
N LEU A 406 -1.53 -19.37 -13.36
CA LEU A 406 -0.77 -20.21 -14.28
C LEU A 406 -0.89 -21.71 -13.95
N GLY A 407 -0.78 -22.10 -12.67
CA GLY A 407 -0.92 -23.48 -12.23
C GLY A 407 -2.29 -24.07 -12.53
N ARG A 408 -3.35 -23.28 -12.28
CA ARG A 408 -4.73 -23.67 -12.63
C ARG A 408 -4.93 -23.79 -14.13
N ALA A 409 -4.36 -22.87 -14.91
CA ALA A 409 -4.38 -22.96 -16.37
C ALA A 409 -3.64 -24.20 -16.89
N ALA A 410 -2.47 -24.51 -16.33
CA ALA A 410 -1.70 -25.70 -16.70
C ALA A 410 -2.48 -27.00 -16.43
N ARG A 411 -3.24 -27.10 -15.32
CA ARG A 411 -4.13 -28.25 -15.05
C ARG A 411 -5.25 -28.37 -16.08
N ILE A 412 -5.88 -27.26 -16.44
CA ILE A 412 -6.97 -27.22 -17.44
C ILE A 412 -6.44 -27.67 -18.81
N VAL A 413 -5.27 -27.16 -19.19
CA VAL A 413 -4.60 -27.52 -20.44
C VAL A 413 -4.22 -29.00 -20.46
N ASP A 414 -3.60 -29.49 -19.37
CA ASP A 414 -3.17 -30.90 -19.28
C ASP A 414 -4.30 -31.90 -19.55
N ASN A 415 -5.51 -31.58 -19.09
CA ASN A 415 -6.68 -32.43 -19.26
C ASN A 415 -7.29 -32.39 -20.68
N ARG A 416 -6.88 -31.42 -21.55
CA ARG A 416 -7.57 -31.15 -22.82
C ARG A 416 -6.70 -31.24 -24.06
N VAL A 417 -5.38 -31.15 -23.90
CA VAL A 417 -4.48 -31.10 -25.06
C VAL A 417 -3.69 -32.37 -25.23
N ASP A 418 -3.25 -32.57 -26.48
CA ASP A 418 -2.40 -33.67 -26.89
C ASP A 418 -1.07 -33.73 -26.10
N PRO A 419 -0.51 -34.91 -25.82
CA PRO A 419 0.79 -35.06 -25.19
C PRO A 419 1.95 -34.40 -25.94
N SER A 420 1.80 -34.03 -27.21
CA SER A 420 2.81 -33.26 -27.97
C SER A 420 3.00 -31.81 -27.51
N ILE A 421 2.14 -31.31 -26.62
CA ILE A 421 2.29 -30.01 -25.97
C ILE A 421 3.11 -30.19 -24.70
N ASP A 422 4.35 -29.71 -24.70
CA ASP A 422 5.27 -29.78 -23.56
C ASP A 422 5.23 -28.53 -22.71
N TRP A 423 4.88 -27.39 -23.29
CA TRP A 423 4.87 -26.11 -22.60
C TRP A 423 3.48 -25.49 -22.57
N VAL A 424 3.18 -24.85 -21.46
CA VAL A 424 2.00 -24.01 -21.27
C VAL A 424 2.48 -22.59 -20.96
N THR A 425 2.21 -21.66 -21.86
CA THR A 425 2.62 -20.27 -21.77
C THR A 425 1.41 -19.37 -21.56
N LEU A 426 1.43 -18.57 -20.49
CA LEU A 426 0.51 -17.46 -20.31
C LEU A 426 1.17 -16.18 -20.81
N SER A 427 0.71 -15.70 -21.96
CA SER A 427 1.10 -14.39 -22.50
C SER A 427 0.15 -13.33 -21.95
N THR A 428 0.65 -12.53 -21.01
CA THR A 428 -0.18 -11.52 -20.32
C THR A 428 -0.48 -10.36 -21.25
N GLU A 429 -1.74 -10.30 -21.67
CA GLU A 429 -2.27 -9.24 -22.52
C GLU A 429 -3.38 -8.48 -21.81
N ARG A 430 -3.14 -7.20 -21.52
CA ARG A 430 -4.11 -6.33 -20.86
C ARG A 430 -4.26 -5.00 -21.61
N TYR A 431 -5.49 -4.67 -21.95
CA TYR A 431 -5.77 -3.44 -22.72
C TYR A 431 -4.91 -3.33 -24.01
N GLY A 432 -4.71 -4.44 -24.71
CA GLY A 432 -3.90 -4.50 -25.93
C GLY A 432 -2.39 -4.35 -25.73
N LEU A 433 -1.91 -4.33 -24.48
CA LEU A 433 -0.50 -4.39 -24.15
C LEU A 433 -0.11 -5.82 -23.82
N ASN A 434 0.71 -6.43 -24.66
CA ASN A 434 1.35 -7.71 -24.40
C ASN A 434 2.66 -7.45 -23.64
N THR A 435 2.72 -7.82 -22.35
CA THR A 435 3.81 -7.44 -21.43
C THR A 435 4.81 -8.56 -21.19
N VAL A 436 4.36 -9.73 -20.76
CA VAL A 436 5.21 -10.83 -20.36
C VAL A 436 4.62 -12.17 -20.77
N GLU A 437 5.46 -13.08 -21.20
CA GLU A 437 5.16 -14.50 -21.38
C GLU A 437 5.74 -15.26 -20.19
N THR A 438 4.90 -16.03 -19.49
CA THR A 438 5.31 -16.91 -18.41
C THR A 438 4.98 -18.33 -18.78
N SER A 439 5.99 -19.18 -18.92
CA SER A 439 5.90 -20.53 -19.43
C SER A 439 6.24 -21.54 -18.34
N VAL A 440 5.48 -22.61 -18.26
CA VAL A 440 5.75 -23.75 -17.39
C VAL A 440 5.84 -25.03 -18.22
N HIS A 441 6.86 -25.85 -17.96
CA HIS A 441 7.01 -27.14 -18.60
C HIS A 441 5.99 -28.12 -18.03
N ARG A 442 5.01 -28.52 -18.83
CA ARG A 442 3.85 -29.31 -18.42
C ARG A 442 4.21 -30.64 -17.75
N PRO A 443 5.09 -31.51 -18.30
CA PRO A 443 5.50 -32.75 -17.60
C PRO A 443 6.09 -32.48 -16.22
N ARG A 444 6.98 -31.50 -16.08
CA ARG A 444 7.57 -31.15 -14.78
C ARG A 444 6.54 -30.60 -13.80
N PHE A 445 5.56 -29.87 -14.28
CA PHE A 445 4.44 -29.39 -13.44
C PHE A 445 3.61 -30.58 -12.91
N VAL A 446 3.34 -31.59 -13.75
CA VAL A 446 2.63 -32.82 -13.32
C VAL A 446 3.47 -33.60 -12.31
N GLU A 447 4.79 -33.75 -12.52
CA GLU A 447 5.71 -34.37 -11.57
C GLU A 447 5.73 -33.65 -10.20
N LEU A 448 5.64 -32.30 -10.19
CA LEU A 448 5.51 -31.54 -8.94
C LEU A 448 4.22 -31.88 -8.21
N LEU A 449 3.09 -31.95 -8.93
CA LEU A 449 1.77 -32.27 -8.35
C LEU A 449 1.73 -33.71 -7.80
N ASP A 450 2.52 -34.63 -8.38
CA ASP A 450 2.67 -36.00 -7.94
C ASP A 450 3.79 -36.17 -6.88
N HIS A 451 4.36 -35.04 -6.40
CA HIS A 451 5.44 -35.04 -5.42
C HIS A 451 6.74 -35.75 -5.85
N GLN A 452 6.96 -35.93 -7.15
CA GLN A 452 8.18 -36.56 -7.70
C GLN A 452 9.35 -35.56 -7.77
N ILE A 453 9.06 -34.28 -7.88
CA ILE A 453 10.03 -33.16 -7.82
C ILE A 453 9.63 -32.12 -6.79
N ASP A 454 10.60 -31.31 -6.41
CA ASP A 454 10.39 -30.16 -5.55
C ASP A 454 10.15 -28.85 -6.33
N LEU A 455 9.73 -27.80 -5.62
CA LEU A 455 9.48 -26.48 -6.21
C LEU A 455 10.73 -25.85 -6.86
N PRO A 456 11.95 -25.93 -6.29
CA PRO A 456 13.17 -25.48 -6.95
C PRO A 456 13.45 -26.19 -8.29
N ALA A 457 13.06 -27.46 -8.44
CA ALA A 457 13.19 -28.18 -9.71
C ALA A 457 12.20 -27.64 -10.75
N LEU A 458 10.96 -27.38 -10.37
CA LEU A 458 9.99 -26.73 -11.26
C LEU A 458 10.46 -25.33 -11.67
N ARG A 459 11.02 -24.54 -10.76
CA ARG A 459 11.50 -23.19 -11.07
C ARG A 459 12.51 -23.18 -12.22
N ARG A 460 13.38 -24.18 -12.33
CA ARG A 460 14.34 -24.32 -13.44
C ARG A 460 13.69 -24.64 -14.79
N SER A 461 12.44 -25.09 -14.78
CA SER A 461 11.60 -25.34 -15.96
C SER A 461 10.40 -24.39 -16.05
N THR A 462 10.54 -23.21 -15.47
CA THR A 462 9.60 -22.10 -15.60
C THR A 462 10.36 -20.92 -16.18
N GLU A 463 9.91 -20.39 -17.28
CA GLU A 463 10.58 -19.31 -18.02
C GLU A 463 9.72 -18.05 -18.03
N ARG A 464 10.36 -16.90 -18.02
CA ARG A 464 9.71 -15.62 -18.22
C ARG A 464 10.42 -14.86 -19.34
N ASP A 465 9.67 -14.48 -20.34
CA ASP A 465 10.14 -13.79 -21.53
C ASP A 465 9.37 -12.47 -21.74
N PRO A 466 9.93 -11.47 -22.44
CA PRO A 466 9.15 -10.31 -22.85
C PRO A 466 8.02 -10.72 -23.79
N GLY A 467 6.85 -10.13 -23.59
CA GLY A 467 5.70 -10.36 -24.46
C GLY A 467 5.99 -9.91 -25.89
N THR A 468 6.05 -10.83 -26.83
CA THR A 468 6.34 -10.55 -28.24
C THR A 468 5.26 -11.17 -29.11
N ASP A 469 4.94 -10.51 -30.25
CA ASP A 469 4.13 -11.10 -31.30
C ASP A 469 5.01 -12.01 -32.16
N ARG A 470 5.18 -13.26 -31.72
CA ARG A 470 5.85 -14.32 -32.48
C ARG A 470 4.81 -15.03 -33.34
N GLY A 471 5.24 -15.55 -34.49
CA GLY A 471 4.34 -16.32 -35.35
C GLY A 471 3.75 -17.53 -34.61
N GLU A 472 2.44 -17.62 -34.58
CA GLU A 472 1.66 -18.66 -33.88
C GLU A 472 0.58 -19.19 -34.84
N ASP A 473 0.33 -20.48 -34.78
CA ASP A 473 -0.85 -21.08 -35.39
C ASP A 473 -2.05 -20.77 -34.48
N LEU A 474 -2.95 -19.88 -34.92
CA LEU A 474 -4.12 -19.52 -34.16
C LEU A 474 -5.12 -20.68 -34.07
N LEU A 475 -5.42 -21.08 -32.83
CA LEU A 475 -6.40 -22.12 -32.52
C LEU A 475 -7.75 -21.50 -32.14
N TYR A 476 -7.73 -20.34 -31.46
CA TYR A 476 -8.95 -19.68 -31.02
C TYR A 476 -8.73 -18.17 -30.86
N VAL A 477 -9.76 -17.40 -31.18
CA VAL A 477 -9.83 -15.95 -30.92
C VAL A 477 -11.12 -15.65 -30.20
N ALA A 478 -11.03 -15.19 -28.95
CA ALA A 478 -12.23 -14.85 -28.20
C ALA A 478 -12.92 -13.60 -28.78
N PRO A 479 -14.25 -13.59 -28.86
CA PRO A 479 -14.99 -12.42 -29.29
C PRO A 479 -14.77 -11.25 -28.35
N LEU A 480 -14.67 -10.03 -28.90
CA LEU A 480 -14.53 -8.82 -28.07
C LEU A 480 -15.83 -8.57 -27.31
N LYS A 481 -15.77 -8.65 -25.97
CA LYS A 481 -16.89 -8.24 -25.13
C LYS A 481 -16.98 -6.70 -25.15
N ARG A 482 -17.90 -6.19 -25.95
CA ARG A 482 -18.01 -4.75 -26.21
C ARG A 482 -18.46 -3.96 -24.98
N PHE A 483 -19.35 -4.52 -24.18
CA PHE A 483 -19.91 -3.82 -23.02
C PHE A 483 -19.74 -4.65 -21.74
N THR A 484 -19.23 -3.99 -20.69
CA THR A 484 -19.18 -4.52 -19.33
C THR A 484 -19.68 -3.46 -18.36
N ALA A 485 -20.42 -3.89 -17.34
CA ALA A 485 -20.87 -3.01 -16.27
C ALA A 485 -20.72 -3.69 -14.93
N SER A 486 -20.48 -2.89 -13.90
CA SER A 486 -20.40 -3.35 -12.51
C SER A 486 -20.95 -2.30 -11.56
N SER A 487 -21.30 -2.71 -10.35
CA SER A 487 -21.71 -1.83 -9.27
C SER A 487 -20.90 -2.12 -8.03
N SER A 488 -20.67 -1.09 -7.22
CA SER A 488 -19.94 -1.22 -5.96
C SER A 488 -20.38 -0.15 -4.95
N ILE A 489 -20.05 -0.40 -3.69
CA ILE A 489 -20.12 0.63 -2.64
C ILE A 489 -18.70 1.12 -2.42
N GLY A 490 -18.51 2.44 -2.51
CA GLY A 490 -17.22 3.09 -2.29
C GLY A 490 -17.18 3.85 -0.97
N TYR A 491 -15.97 4.02 -0.47
CA TYR A 491 -15.68 4.80 0.72
C TYR A 491 -14.52 5.75 0.42
N LEU A 492 -14.75 7.04 0.67
CA LEU A 492 -13.74 8.08 0.60
C LEU A 492 -13.54 8.66 1.99
N GLN A 493 -12.27 8.87 2.39
CA GLN A 493 -11.97 9.53 3.65
C GLN A 493 -10.86 10.56 3.50
N ASN A 494 -10.96 11.61 4.31
CA ASN A 494 -9.88 12.53 4.60
C ASN A 494 -9.71 12.65 6.10
N VAL A 495 -8.50 12.45 6.59
CA VAL A 495 -8.20 12.54 8.02
C VAL A 495 -7.82 13.97 8.37
N GLY A 496 -8.44 14.48 9.40
CA GLY A 496 -7.98 15.68 10.07
C GLY A 496 -8.48 17.01 9.51
N GLY A 497 -9.75 17.14 9.19
CA GLY A 497 -10.38 18.46 9.08
C GLY A 497 -10.46 19.16 10.46
N PRO A 498 -10.53 20.50 10.53
CA PRO A 498 -10.71 21.19 11.80
C PRO A 498 -12.02 20.81 12.50
N ASP A 499 -13.05 20.44 11.76
CA ASP A 499 -14.40 20.16 12.27
C ASP A 499 -14.68 18.68 12.58
N ALA A 500 -13.86 17.77 12.09
CA ALA A 500 -13.97 16.34 12.34
C ALA A 500 -12.63 15.64 12.17
N PHE A 501 -12.36 14.64 13.00
CA PHE A 501 -11.16 13.78 12.84
C PHE A 501 -11.17 13.06 11.50
N VAL A 502 -12.31 12.48 11.10
CA VAL A 502 -12.50 11.86 9.79
C VAL A 502 -13.63 12.56 9.07
N LEU A 503 -13.32 13.09 7.91
CA LEU A 503 -14.30 13.47 6.89
C LEU A 503 -14.46 12.27 5.97
N TYR A 504 -15.69 11.86 5.72
CA TYR A 504 -15.95 10.66 4.92
C TYR A 504 -17.18 10.81 4.02
N GLN A 505 -17.17 10.03 2.96
CA GLN A 505 -18.32 9.78 2.10
C GLN A 505 -18.44 8.28 1.87
N ILE A 506 -19.66 7.76 1.99
CA ILE A 506 -20.07 6.45 1.52
C ILE A 506 -20.98 6.67 0.33
N TYR A 507 -20.67 6.03 -0.79
CA TYR A 507 -21.40 6.21 -2.03
C TYR A 507 -21.63 4.88 -2.75
N ALA A 508 -22.75 4.78 -3.47
CA ALA A 508 -22.98 3.71 -4.44
C ALA A 508 -22.42 4.16 -5.79
N SER A 509 -21.73 3.28 -6.50
CA SER A 509 -21.23 3.57 -7.84
C SER A 509 -21.59 2.49 -8.84
N GLY A 510 -21.94 2.94 -10.04
CA GLY A 510 -22.07 2.11 -11.24
C GLY A 510 -20.96 2.49 -12.22
N SER A 511 -20.23 1.50 -12.70
CA SER A 511 -19.22 1.69 -13.74
C SER A 511 -19.60 0.90 -15.00
N ALA A 512 -19.30 1.46 -16.14
CA ALA A 512 -19.50 0.84 -17.44
C ALA A 512 -18.28 1.08 -18.33
N THR A 513 -17.87 0.03 -19.05
CA THR A 513 -16.81 0.09 -20.06
C THR A 513 -17.35 -0.36 -21.40
N PHE A 514 -17.14 0.46 -22.42
CA PHE A 514 -17.44 0.13 -23.82
C PHE A 514 -16.13 -0.03 -24.59
N ASN A 515 -15.78 -1.26 -24.98
CA ASN A 515 -14.60 -1.59 -25.75
C ASN A 515 -14.86 -1.37 -27.25
N ILE A 516 -14.18 -0.38 -27.83
CA ILE A 516 -14.19 -0.12 -29.28
C ILE A 516 -13.28 -1.16 -29.96
N SER A 517 -12.11 -1.39 -29.39
CA SER A 517 -11.16 -2.45 -29.73
C SER A 517 -10.50 -2.99 -28.46
N ARG A 518 -9.54 -3.90 -28.56
CA ARG A 518 -8.81 -4.43 -27.39
C ARG A 518 -7.92 -3.37 -26.72
N ASN A 519 -7.53 -2.34 -27.46
CA ASN A 519 -6.62 -1.29 -27.01
C ASN A 519 -7.25 0.12 -27.03
N LEU A 520 -8.56 0.22 -27.29
CA LEU A 520 -9.30 1.49 -27.29
C LEU A 520 -10.68 1.27 -26.66
N TRP A 521 -10.99 2.03 -25.61
CA TRP A 521 -12.24 1.87 -24.87
C TRP A 521 -12.72 3.19 -24.26
N VAL A 522 -14.00 3.22 -23.88
CA VAL A 522 -14.61 4.31 -23.11
C VAL A 522 -15.04 3.78 -21.75
N ASP A 523 -14.61 4.44 -20.69
CA ASP A 523 -15.07 4.17 -19.32
C ASP A 523 -15.99 5.29 -18.85
N GLY A 524 -17.00 4.92 -18.06
CA GLY A 524 -17.87 5.85 -17.35
C GLY A 524 -18.15 5.36 -15.94
N VAL A 525 -18.16 6.28 -14.99
CA VAL A 525 -18.51 6.04 -13.59
C VAL A 525 -19.58 7.03 -13.16
N LEU A 526 -20.69 6.54 -12.66
CA LEU A 526 -21.72 7.33 -11.96
C LEU A 526 -21.67 6.97 -10.47
N SER A 527 -21.73 7.96 -9.62
CA SER A 527 -21.69 7.79 -8.17
C SER A 527 -22.88 8.52 -7.52
N TYR A 528 -23.53 7.84 -6.59
CA TYR A 528 -24.61 8.40 -5.80
C TYR A 528 -24.21 8.45 -4.32
N ASN A 529 -24.25 9.64 -3.74
CA ASN A 529 -23.92 9.89 -2.35
C ASN A 529 -24.95 9.26 -1.42
N LEU A 530 -24.54 8.35 -0.54
CA LEU A 530 -25.40 7.73 0.46
C LEU A 530 -25.29 8.46 1.79
N ILE A 531 -24.08 8.71 2.25
CA ILE A 531 -23.80 9.40 3.52
C ILE A 531 -22.48 10.14 3.37
N ASN A 532 -22.46 11.43 3.74
CA ASN A 532 -21.22 12.17 3.88
C ASN A 532 -21.28 13.16 5.05
N ASN A 533 -20.11 13.61 5.49
CA ASN A 533 -19.97 14.66 6.50
C ASN A 533 -19.04 15.81 6.05
N TYR A 534 -18.79 15.93 4.75
CA TYR A 534 -17.91 16.98 4.19
C TYR A 534 -18.48 18.40 4.35
N ASN A 535 -19.78 18.54 4.63
CA ASN A 535 -20.39 19.81 5.05
C ASN A 535 -19.73 20.41 6.31
N LYS A 536 -19.05 19.58 7.11
CA LYS A 536 -18.26 20.04 8.27
C LYS A 536 -16.91 20.65 7.88
N PHE A 537 -16.42 20.40 6.67
CA PHE A 537 -15.19 21.01 6.18
C PHE A 537 -15.44 22.47 5.79
N LYS A 538 -15.14 23.40 6.69
CA LYS A 538 -15.42 24.84 6.52
C LYS A 538 -14.18 25.66 6.19
N TYR A 539 -13.13 25.05 5.67
CA TYR A 539 -11.91 25.75 5.34
C TYR A 539 -12.13 26.70 4.14
N THR A 540 -12.18 27.99 4.43
CA THR A 540 -12.40 29.07 3.44
C THR A 540 -11.27 30.10 3.43
N ALA A 541 -10.09 29.76 4.00
CA ALA A 541 -8.97 30.69 4.04
C ALA A 541 -8.59 31.17 2.64
N PRO A 542 -8.17 32.45 2.47
CA PRO A 542 -7.70 32.96 1.19
C PRO A 542 -6.58 32.09 0.62
N SER A 543 -6.62 31.82 -0.68
CA SER A 543 -5.61 31.05 -1.42
C SER A 543 -4.89 31.97 -2.41
N VAL A 544 -3.56 31.87 -2.48
CA VAL A 544 -2.74 32.51 -3.52
C VAL A 544 -2.46 31.58 -4.69
N LEU A 545 -2.70 30.30 -4.50
CA LEU A 545 -2.67 29.30 -5.56
C LEU A 545 -4.08 29.01 -6.07
N PRO A 546 -4.23 28.61 -7.34
CA PRO A 546 -5.49 28.04 -7.82
C PRO A 546 -5.92 26.86 -6.95
N ARG A 547 -7.20 26.86 -6.52
CA ARG A 547 -7.73 25.77 -5.69
C ARG A 547 -8.03 24.56 -6.56
N VAL A 548 -7.12 23.61 -6.57
CA VAL A 548 -7.15 22.41 -7.40
C VAL A 548 -7.51 21.13 -6.62
N ARG A 549 -7.44 21.23 -5.26
CA ARG A 549 -7.81 20.16 -4.32
C ARG A 549 -8.62 20.65 -3.13
N THR A 550 -8.42 21.88 -2.70
CA THR A 550 -9.09 22.40 -1.50
C THR A 550 -10.58 22.72 -1.70
N TYR A 551 -11.11 22.64 -2.92
CA TYR A 551 -12.55 22.64 -3.20
C TYR A 551 -13.24 21.28 -2.96
N ILE A 552 -12.60 20.33 -2.29
CA ILE A 552 -13.13 18.96 -2.11
C ILE A 552 -14.55 18.95 -1.50
N ARG A 553 -14.86 19.90 -0.61
CA ARG A 553 -16.20 20.01 -0.01
C ARG A 553 -17.25 20.24 -1.10
N GLU A 554 -17.06 21.27 -1.92
CA GLU A 554 -17.99 21.66 -2.97
C GLU A 554 -18.24 20.47 -3.92
N TYR A 555 -17.20 19.80 -4.38
CA TYR A 555 -17.33 18.62 -5.24
C TYR A 555 -18.03 17.42 -4.59
N LEU A 556 -18.06 17.33 -3.26
CA LEU A 556 -18.68 16.21 -2.55
C LEU A 556 -20.04 16.56 -1.93
N THR A 557 -20.47 17.83 -1.97
CA THR A 557 -21.71 18.28 -1.31
C THR A 557 -22.69 18.99 -2.22
N ASP A 558 -22.27 19.50 -3.39
CA ASP A 558 -23.15 20.28 -4.28
C ASP A 558 -24.18 19.38 -5.00
N SER A 559 -23.80 18.14 -5.36
CA SER A 559 -24.71 17.16 -5.99
C SER A 559 -24.58 15.79 -5.35
N ASP A 560 -25.71 15.10 -5.17
CA ASP A 560 -25.73 13.71 -4.70
C ASP A 560 -25.43 12.71 -5.84
N LEU A 561 -25.77 13.04 -7.08
CA LEU A 561 -25.47 12.24 -8.27
C LEU A 561 -24.35 12.90 -9.05
N THR A 562 -23.24 12.23 -9.17
CA THR A 562 -22.01 12.74 -9.81
C THR A 562 -21.47 11.75 -10.84
N MET A 563 -20.69 12.26 -11.77
CA MET A 563 -19.93 11.47 -12.76
C MET A 563 -18.43 11.69 -12.55
N PRO A 564 -17.76 10.97 -11.62
CA PRO A 564 -16.35 11.18 -11.31
C PRO A 564 -15.42 10.98 -12.49
N ASN A 565 -15.76 10.07 -13.40
CA ASN A 565 -14.97 9.77 -14.59
C ASN A 565 -15.86 9.46 -15.78
N PHE A 566 -15.48 9.95 -16.96
CA PHE A 566 -16.00 9.56 -18.26
C PHE A 566 -14.94 9.86 -19.32
N GLN A 567 -14.20 8.84 -19.75
CA GLN A 567 -13.05 9.05 -20.61
C GLN A 567 -12.90 7.99 -21.71
N LEU A 568 -12.40 8.42 -22.85
CA LEU A 568 -11.85 7.58 -23.92
C LEU A 568 -10.37 7.34 -23.59
N THR A 569 -9.94 6.08 -23.64
CA THR A 569 -8.56 5.68 -23.36
C THR A 569 -8.05 4.75 -24.45
N GLY A 570 -6.82 4.96 -24.88
CA GLY A 570 -6.14 4.09 -25.84
C GLY A 570 -4.71 3.79 -25.40
N THR A 571 -4.27 2.55 -25.64
CA THR A 571 -2.92 2.07 -25.34
C THR A 571 -2.25 1.53 -26.59
N ARG A 572 -0.92 1.55 -26.61
CA ARG A 572 -0.14 0.95 -27.68
C ARG A 572 1.26 0.58 -27.19
N LYS A 573 1.74 -0.60 -27.58
CA LYS A 573 3.15 -0.95 -27.48
C LYS A 573 3.88 -0.29 -28.66
N LEU A 574 4.80 0.62 -28.41
CA LEU A 574 5.50 1.44 -29.39
C LEU A 574 6.85 0.85 -29.81
N GLY A 575 7.38 -0.06 -29.01
CA GLY A 575 8.63 -0.79 -29.19
C GLY A 575 8.69 -1.95 -28.20
N ASP A 576 9.77 -2.69 -28.14
CA ASP A 576 9.89 -3.87 -27.29
C ASP A 576 9.64 -3.53 -25.80
N ASP A 577 10.21 -2.43 -25.33
CA ASP A 577 10.10 -1.97 -23.95
C ASP A 577 9.44 -0.59 -23.82
N LEU A 578 8.89 -0.05 -24.92
CA LEU A 578 8.28 1.27 -24.97
C LEU A 578 6.76 1.17 -25.10
N TYR A 579 6.06 1.76 -24.15
CA TYR A 579 4.61 1.74 -24.03
C TYR A 579 4.04 3.16 -24.15
N GLY A 580 2.86 3.29 -24.75
CA GLY A 580 2.14 4.55 -24.90
C GLY A 580 0.69 4.43 -24.41
N LEU A 581 0.19 5.51 -23.81
CA LEU A 581 -1.17 5.69 -23.33
C LEU A 581 -1.65 7.08 -23.71
N ALA A 582 -2.88 7.19 -24.24
CA ALA A 582 -3.53 8.47 -24.49
C ALA A 582 -4.97 8.43 -23.96
N TYR A 583 -5.47 9.57 -23.49
CA TYR A 583 -6.80 9.66 -22.93
C TYR A 583 -7.40 11.05 -23.10
N ALA A 584 -8.75 11.10 -23.17
CA ALA A 584 -9.50 12.35 -23.26
C ALA A 584 -10.88 12.20 -22.61
N GLY A 585 -11.35 13.23 -21.91
CA GLY A 585 -12.67 13.26 -21.28
C GLY A 585 -12.68 13.88 -19.89
N MET A 586 -13.62 13.43 -19.05
CA MET A 586 -13.71 13.76 -17.64
C MET A 586 -12.79 12.81 -16.87
N LEU A 587 -11.55 13.25 -16.61
CA LEU A 587 -10.46 12.40 -16.15
C LEU A 587 -10.58 12.03 -14.67
N GLU A 588 -11.07 13.00 -13.89
CA GLU A 588 -11.33 12.84 -12.44
C GLU A 588 -12.48 13.75 -12.00
N SER A 589 -12.86 13.70 -10.73
CA SER A 589 -13.94 14.53 -10.18
C SER A 589 -13.73 16.03 -10.42
N MET A 590 -12.49 16.52 -10.35
CA MET A 590 -12.17 17.95 -10.41
C MET A 590 -11.66 18.43 -11.76
N PHE A 591 -11.18 17.53 -12.64
CA PHE A 591 -10.56 17.90 -13.90
C PHE A 591 -11.00 17.01 -15.06
N GLY A 592 -11.25 17.66 -16.22
CA GLY A 592 -11.41 17.02 -17.51
C GLY A 592 -10.41 17.62 -18.50
N GLY A 593 -10.11 16.89 -19.57
CA GLY A 593 -9.14 17.33 -20.57
C GLY A 593 -8.60 16.19 -21.41
N VAL A 594 -7.40 16.39 -21.92
CA VAL A 594 -6.68 15.42 -22.77
C VAL A 594 -5.26 15.23 -22.23
N GLY A 595 -4.74 14.02 -22.36
CA GLY A 595 -3.38 13.73 -21.94
C GLY A 595 -2.82 12.48 -22.55
N GLY A 596 -1.54 12.26 -22.31
CA GLY A 596 -0.84 11.06 -22.73
C GLY A 596 0.33 10.76 -21.83
N GLU A 597 0.76 9.52 -21.88
CA GLU A 597 1.88 8.98 -21.11
C GLU A 597 2.72 8.07 -22.00
N MET A 598 4.03 8.13 -21.86
CA MET A 598 4.98 7.19 -22.43
C MET A 598 5.80 6.58 -21.30
N LEU A 599 6.06 5.29 -21.37
CA LEU A 599 6.87 4.55 -20.41
C LEU A 599 7.89 3.69 -21.14
N TYR A 600 9.15 3.87 -20.81
CA TYR A 600 10.21 2.94 -21.15
C TYR A 600 10.50 2.06 -19.94
N ARG A 601 10.26 0.75 -20.06
CA ARG A 601 10.44 -0.25 -19.00
C ARG A 601 11.07 -1.50 -19.59
N PRO A 602 12.41 -1.60 -19.57
CA PRO A 602 13.14 -2.74 -20.11
C PRO A 602 12.80 -4.01 -19.33
N PHE A 603 12.61 -5.10 -20.07
CA PHE A 603 12.32 -6.40 -19.47
C PHE A 603 13.51 -6.90 -18.64
N GLY A 604 13.22 -7.41 -17.43
CA GLY A 604 14.25 -7.92 -16.51
C GLY A 604 15.08 -6.84 -15.79
N GLU A 605 14.89 -5.57 -16.11
CA GLU A 605 15.58 -4.47 -15.46
C GLU A 605 14.81 -3.95 -14.24
N ARG A 606 15.55 -3.43 -13.26
CA ARG A 606 14.99 -2.89 -12.01
C ARG A 606 14.59 -1.42 -12.09
N TRP A 607 14.59 -0.83 -13.27
CA TRP A 607 14.27 0.58 -13.44
C TRP A 607 13.32 0.82 -14.61
N ALA A 608 12.60 1.92 -14.54
CA ALA A 608 11.78 2.40 -15.63
C ALA A 608 11.77 3.93 -15.64
N VAL A 609 11.48 4.53 -16.80
CA VAL A 609 11.31 5.98 -16.94
C VAL A 609 10.03 6.26 -17.69
N GLY A 610 9.13 7.05 -17.05
CA GLY A 610 7.89 7.51 -17.65
C GLY A 610 7.85 9.01 -17.82
N ALA A 611 7.10 9.49 -18.80
CA ALA A 611 6.78 10.90 -18.96
C ALA A 611 5.30 11.04 -19.31
N ASP A 612 4.62 12.01 -18.70
CA ASP A 612 3.24 12.35 -19.03
C ASP A 612 3.09 13.84 -19.31
N LEU A 613 2.11 14.18 -20.15
CA LEU A 613 1.72 15.54 -20.48
C LEU A 613 0.21 15.62 -20.60
N ASN A 614 -0.39 16.63 -19.93
CA ASN A 614 -1.83 16.80 -19.87
C ASN A 614 -2.20 18.27 -20.05
N TRP A 615 -3.23 18.54 -20.85
CA TRP A 615 -3.97 19.78 -20.81
C TRP A 615 -5.31 19.53 -20.15
N VAL A 616 -5.57 20.20 -19.01
CA VAL A 616 -6.78 19.97 -18.20
C VAL A 616 -7.45 21.27 -17.83
N LYS A 617 -8.77 21.20 -17.70
CA LYS A 617 -9.62 22.28 -17.26
C LYS A 617 -10.45 21.83 -16.06
N GLN A 618 -10.61 22.73 -15.08
CA GLN A 618 -11.37 22.43 -13.87
C GLN A 618 -12.86 22.28 -14.19
N ARG A 619 -13.49 21.23 -13.68
CA ARG A 619 -14.90 20.91 -13.87
C ARG A 619 -15.80 21.72 -12.97
N GLY A 620 -17.09 21.81 -13.30
CA GLY A 620 -18.14 22.29 -12.40
C GLY A 620 -18.26 21.43 -11.13
N PHE A 621 -18.80 22.00 -10.07
CA PHE A 621 -18.95 21.30 -8.79
C PHE A 621 -19.95 20.13 -8.85
N ASP A 622 -20.94 20.21 -9.73
CA ASP A 622 -21.92 19.13 -9.98
C ASP A 622 -21.29 17.89 -10.62
N GLN A 623 -20.04 17.96 -11.06
CA GLN A 623 -19.29 16.89 -11.72
C GLN A 623 -20.03 16.35 -12.97
N ASP A 624 -20.70 17.24 -13.69
CA ASP A 624 -21.30 17.00 -15.00
C ASP A 624 -20.31 17.31 -16.14
N PHE A 625 -20.77 17.69 -17.32
CA PHE A 625 -19.93 18.13 -18.45
C PHE A 625 -19.55 19.61 -18.40
N SER A 626 -19.92 20.34 -17.38
CA SER A 626 -19.58 21.76 -17.22
C SER A 626 -18.15 21.98 -16.76
N PHE A 627 -17.61 23.16 -17.10
CA PHE A 627 -16.24 23.55 -16.77
C PHE A 627 -16.21 24.94 -16.17
N ARG A 628 -15.31 25.14 -15.24
CA ARG A 628 -14.92 26.43 -14.67
C ARG A 628 -13.81 27.08 -15.51
N ASN A 629 -13.36 28.27 -15.13
CA ASN A 629 -12.39 29.04 -15.94
C ASN A 629 -10.95 28.56 -15.83
N TYR A 630 -10.57 27.88 -14.73
CA TYR A 630 -9.20 27.46 -14.51
C TYR A 630 -8.80 26.30 -15.45
N HIS A 631 -7.66 26.45 -16.11
CA HIS A 631 -7.05 25.42 -16.94
C HIS A 631 -5.52 25.47 -16.79
N VAL A 632 -4.87 24.34 -17.03
CA VAL A 632 -3.42 24.20 -16.90
C VAL A 632 -2.87 23.11 -17.80
N VAL A 633 -1.64 23.30 -18.28
CA VAL A 633 -0.81 22.21 -18.81
C VAL A 633 0.02 21.68 -17.66
N THR A 634 -0.11 20.40 -17.35
CA THR A 634 0.65 19.69 -16.29
C THR A 634 1.32 18.46 -16.88
N GLY A 635 2.42 18.02 -16.30
CA GLY A 635 3.14 16.85 -16.77
C GLY A 635 4.40 16.63 -15.96
N GLN A 636 4.84 15.40 -15.93
CA GLN A 636 5.98 14.98 -15.11
C GLN A 636 6.81 13.94 -15.83
N VAL A 637 8.11 13.95 -15.54
CA VAL A 637 9.02 12.85 -15.83
C VAL A 637 9.25 12.10 -14.54
N THR A 638 9.04 10.78 -14.55
CA THR A 638 9.16 9.91 -13.37
C THR A 638 10.16 8.81 -13.64
N GLY A 639 11.19 8.72 -12.81
CA GLY A 639 12.09 7.58 -12.72
C GLY A 639 11.59 6.62 -11.63
N TYR A 640 11.51 5.35 -11.94
CA TYR A 640 11.18 4.27 -11.02
C TYR A 640 12.40 3.38 -10.84
N LEU A 641 12.71 2.99 -9.62
CA LEU A 641 13.84 2.11 -9.29
C LEU A 641 13.42 1.11 -8.22
N ASP A 642 13.42 -0.17 -8.55
CA ASP A 642 13.51 -1.21 -7.53
C ASP A 642 14.94 -1.26 -7.02
N THR A 643 15.13 -0.97 -5.74
CA THR A 643 16.46 -0.86 -5.14
C THR A 643 17.15 -2.22 -4.98
N GLY A 644 16.41 -3.32 -5.12
CA GLY A 644 16.86 -4.67 -4.78
C GLY A 644 17.11 -4.90 -3.29
N PHE A 645 16.80 -3.91 -2.45
CA PHE A 645 16.92 -4.01 -1.00
C PHE A 645 15.54 -4.15 -0.38
N LYS A 646 15.24 -5.34 0.17
CA LYS A 646 13.98 -5.62 0.88
C LYS A 646 12.72 -5.12 0.14
N ASP A 647 12.69 -5.26 -1.18
CA ASP A 647 11.55 -4.88 -2.03
C ASP A 647 11.14 -3.42 -1.94
N VAL A 648 12.11 -2.57 -1.68
CA VAL A 648 11.91 -1.12 -1.63
C VAL A 648 11.99 -0.54 -3.04
N THR A 649 10.89 0.09 -3.46
CA THR A 649 10.80 0.86 -4.70
C THR A 649 10.92 2.35 -4.40
N LEU A 650 11.74 3.04 -5.19
CA LEU A 650 11.88 4.49 -5.22
C LEU A 650 11.25 5.02 -6.50
N ALA A 651 10.36 6.01 -6.40
CA ALA A 651 9.90 6.79 -7.55
C ALA A 651 10.23 8.27 -7.34
N VAL A 652 10.88 8.88 -8.33
CA VAL A 652 11.22 10.30 -8.34
C VAL A 652 10.59 10.94 -9.54
N SER A 653 9.71 11.92 -9.30
CA SER A 653 8.98 12.62 -10.35
C SER A 653 9.33 14.11 -10.30
N ALA A 654 9.59 14.70 -11.44
CA ALA A 654 9.84 16.13 -11.60
C ALA A 654 8.97 16.70 -12.70
N GLY A 655 8.36 17.89 -12.47
CA GLY A 655 7.53 18.52 -13.48
C GLY A 655 6.62 19.61 -12.96
N ARG A 656 5.55 19.88 -13.72
CA ARG A 656 4.55 20.90 -13.44
C ARG A 656 3.28 20.28 -12.87
N TYR A 657 2.82 20.80 -11.74
CA TYR A 657 1.66 20.34 -10.99
C TYR A 657 0.37 21.09 -11.39
N LEU A 658 -0.77 20.64 -10.86
CA LEU A 658 -2.09 21.18 -11.20
C LEU A 658 -2.28 22.65 -10.82
N ALA A 659 -1.66 23.13 -9.75
CA ALA A 659 -1.72 24.54 -9.38
C ALA A 659 -0.80 25.44 -10.22
N GLY A 660 -0.13 24.86 -11.23
CA GLY A 660 0.79 25.56 -12.12
C GLY A 660 2.19 25.73 -11.56
N ASP A 661 2.46 25.20 -10.40
CA ASP A 661 3.76 25.17 -9.73
C ASP A 661 4.67 24.07 -10.31
N TYR A 662 5.98 24.19 -10.12
CA TYR A 662 6.99 23.23 -10.55
C TYR A 662 7.68 22.62 -9.33
N GLY A 663 8.01 21.35 -9.39
CA GLY A 663 8.65 20.71 -8.26
C GLY A 663 9.07 19.27 -8.49
N VAL A 664 9.45 18.63 -7.39
CA VAL A 664 9.88 17.23 -7.33
C VAL A 664 9.09 16.51 -6.27
N THR A 665 8.62 15.30 -6.60
CA THR A 665 8.07 14.35 -5.64
C THR A 665 8.97 13.14 -5.55
N ILE A 666 9.26 12.72 -4.33
CA ILE A 666 9.93 11.47 -4.02
C ILE A 666 8.91 10.58 -3.32
N ASP A 667 8.75 9.36 -3.80
CA ASP A 667 7.92 8.31 -3.19
C ASP A 667 8.81 7.11 -2.90
N VAL A 668 8.76 6.61 -1.68
CA VAL A 668 9.47 5.40 -1.26
C VAL A 668 8.46 4.44 -0.69
N SER A 669 8.42 3.24 -1.23
CA SER A 669 7.50 2.20 -0.76
C SER A 669 8.17 0.84 -0.73
N ARG A 670 7.69 0.00 0.18
CA ARG A 670 8.03 -1.41 0.24
C ARG A 670 6.80 -2.26 -0.03
N GLU A 671 6.94 -3.27 -0.88
CA GLU A 671 5.91 -4.27 -1.14
C GLU A 671 6.33 -5.61 -0.54
N PHE A 672 5.49 -6.15 0.35
CA PHE A 672 5.70 -7.45 0.98
C PHE A 672 5.30 -8.59 0.04
N ALA A 673 5.78 -9.81 0.31
CA ALA A 673 5.52 -10.99 -0.52
C ALA A 673 4.02 -11.29 -0.75
N ASN A 674 3.17 -10.93 0.20
CA ASN A 674 1.71 -11.04 0.08
C ASN A 674 1.05 -9.85 -0.65
N GLY A 675 1.85 -8.93 -1.20
CA GLY A 675 1.40 -7.76 -1.94
C GLY A 675 0.91 -6.59 -1.09
N ALA A 676 0.94 -6.68 0.25
CA ALA A 676 0.73 -5.49 1.08
C ALA A 676 1.86 -4.49 0.84
N ARG A 677 1.56 -3.18 0.86
CA ARG A 677 2.55 -2.13 0.60
C ARG A 677 2.48 -1.05 1.66
N MET A 678 3.63 -0.62 2.14
CA MET A 678 3.79 0.55 3.00
C MET A 678 4.66 1.58 2.29
N GLY A 679 4.30 2.86 2.36
CA GLY A 679 5.09 3.88 1.70
C GLY A 679 4.92 5.27 2.30
N ALA A 680 5.80 6.16 1.87
CA ALA A 680 5.78 7.57 2.20
C ALA A 680 6.20 8.40 0.98
N TYR A 681 5.60 9.57 0.83
CA TYR A 681 5.99 10.50 -0.21
C TYR A 681 6.22 11.90 0.33
N ALA A 682 6.99 12.66 -0.41
CA ALA A 682 7.29 14.06 -0.12
C ALA A 682 7.38 14.85 -1.44
N THR A 683 6.71 16.00 -1.50
CA THR A 683 6.69 16.90 -2.66
C THR A 683 7.17 18.29 -2.26
N VAL A 684 8.18 18.78 -2.96
CA VAL A 684 8.70 20.15 -2.82
C VAL A 684 8.50 20.88 -4.13
N THR A 685 7.91 22.09 -4.06
CA THR A 685 7.68 22.91 -5.25
C THR A 685 8.32 24.29 -5.10
N ASN A 686 8.42 25.02 -6.20
CA ASN A 686 8.93 26.41 -6.23
C ASN A 686 8.02 27.38 -5.45
N LYS A 687 6.84 26.95 -4.98
CA LYS A 687 5.93 27.69 -4.13
C LYS A 687 5.99 27.28 -2.66
N SER A 688 6.76 26.23 -2.35
CA SER A 688 6.95 25.79 -0.97
C SER A 688 7.61 26.90 -0.15
N GLY A 689 6.97 27.30 0.93
CA GLY A 689 7.48 28.34 1.82
C GLY A 689 7.11 29.78 1.46
N SER A 690 6.44 30.04 0.35
CA SER A 690 6.17 31.40 -0.13
C SER A 690 4.80 31.96 0.28
N THR A 691 3.93 31.17 0.95
CA THR A 691 2.54 31.59 1.17
C THR A 691 2.22 31.84 2.63
N LYS A 692 1.54 32.97 2.88
CA LYS A 692 1.09 33.42 4.20
C LYS A 692 0.15 32.42 4.89
N TYR A 693 -0.58 31.61 4.11
CA TYR A 693 -1.57 30.65 4.57
C TYR A 693 -1.14 29.19 4.47
N GLY A 694 0.11 28.92 4.08
CA GLY A 694 0.68 27.57 4.01
C GLY A 694 0.25 26.73 2.82
N GLU A 695 -0.37 27.29 1.81
CA GLU A 695 -0.91 26.59 0.63
C GLU A 695 0.15 26.03 -0.31
N GLY A 696 1.32 26.66 -0.39
CA GLY A 696 2.50 26.21 -1.10
C GLY A 696 3.48 25.45 -0.22
N ALA A 697 3.03 24.92 0.92
CA ALA A 697 3.90 24.19 1.80
C ALA A 697 4.27 22.82 1.20
N PHE A 698 5.39 22.32 1.69
CA PHE A 698 5.87 20.98 1.46
C PHE A 698 4.76 19.92 1.68
N ASP A 699 4.32 19.26 0.61
CA ASP A 699 3.32 18.20 0.67
C ASP A 699 3.98 16.87 1.01
N LYS A 700 3.31 16.04 1.80
CA LYS A 700 3.84 14.78 2.30
C LYS A 700 2.74 13.90 2.86
N GLY A 701 3.01 12.60 2.88
CA GLY A 701 2.09 11.62 3.45
C GLY A 701 2.75 10.27 3.65
N ILE A 702 2.10 9.46 4.46
CA ILE A 702 2.37 8.02 4.57
C ILE A 702 1.13 7.25 4.10
N TYR A 703 1.33 6.05 3.59
CA TYR A 703 0.22 5.22 3.13
C TYR A 703 0.47 3.73 3.35
N VAL A 704 -0.63 2.99 3.42
CA VAL A 704 -0.64 1.54 3.39
C VAL A 704 -1.63 1.07 2.34
N SER A 705 -1.24 0.06 1.55
CA SER A 705 -2.10 -0.59 0.57
C SER A 705 -2.21 -2.06 0.89
N ILE A 706 -3.44 -2.55 1.09
CA ILE A 706 -3.72 -3.91 1.54
C ILE A 706 -4.54 -4.61 0.45
N PRO A 707 -4.04 -5.73 -0.12
CA PRO A 707 -4.84 -6.58 -0.99
C PRO A 707 -6.03 -7.16 -0.22
N PHE A 708 -7.23 -7.08 -0.78
CA PHE A 708 -8.38 -7.74 -0.17
C PHE A 708 -8.27 -9.27 -0.20
N ASP A 709 -7.41 -9.79 -1.06
CA ASP A 709 -7.08 -11.20 -1.11
C ASP A 709 -6.61 -11.75 0.24
N MET A 710 -5.83 -10.96 1.00
CA MET A 710 -5.38 -11.36 2.34
C MET A 710 -6.53 -11.56 3.33
N LEU A 711 -7.65 -10.86 3.16
CA LEU A 711 -8.73 -10.74 4.15
C LEU A 711 -9.99 -11.51 3.77
N LEU A 712 -10.24 -11.74 2.49
CA LEU A 712 -11.48 -12.33 1.99
C LEU A 712 -11.36 -13.82 1.74
N PRO A 713 -12.42 -14.60 2.00
CA PRO A 713 -12.45 -16.04 1.72
C PRO A 713 -12.68 -16.39 0.23
N ARG A 714 -12.52 -15.41 -0.66
CA ARG A 714 -12.56 -15.52 -2.11
C ARG A 714 -11.43 -14.71 -2.70
N SER A 715 -10.73 -15.25 -3.70
CA SER A 715 -9.64 -14.55 -4.37
C SER A 715 -10.11 -13.29 -5.10
N THR A 716 -9.29 -12.26 -5.03
CA THR A 716 -9.54 -10.98 -5.69
C THR A 716 -8.26 -10.19 -5.89
N ARG A 717 -8.16 -9.47 -6.99
CA ARG A 717 -7.05 -8.53 -7.25
C ARG A 717 -7.29 -7.12 -6.69
N ASN A 718 -8.45 -6.89 -6.07
CA ASN A 718 -8.77 -5.60 -5.48
C ASN A 718 -7.94 -5.32 -4.24
N ARG A 719 -7.65 -4.04 -4.01
CA ARG A 719 -6.90 -3.57 -2.84
C ARG A 719 -7.47 -2.27 -2.30
N ALA A 720 -7.30 -2.05 -1.01
CA ALA A 720 -7.58 -0.77 -0.37
C ALA A 720 -6.26 -0.03 -0.13
N THR A 721 -6.25 1.28 -0.42
CA THR A 721 -5.13 2.15 -0.06
C THR A 721 -5.63 3.22 0.90
N LEU A 722 -5.03 3.28 2.08
CA LEU A 722 -5.27 4.28 3.09
C LEU A 722 -4.08 5.23 3.11
N MET A 723 -4.36 6.54 3.05
CA MET A 723 -3.34 7.58 3.02
C MET A 723 -3.58 8.59 4.14
N TRP A 724 -2.53 8.97 4.83
CA TRP A 724 -2.54 9.99 5.87
C TRP A 724 -1.63 11.14 5.49
N GLN A 725 -2.27 12.28 5.27
CA GLN A 725 -1.63 13.54 4.91
C GLN A 725 -1.88 14.57 6.02
N PRO A 726 -0.86 15.28 6.51
CA PRO A 726 -1.07 16.31 7.52
C PRO A 726 -2.02 17.41 7.09
N LEU A 727 -1.97 17.78 5.81
CA LEU A 727 -2.81 18.84 5.23
C LEU A 727 -3.10 18.56 3.76
N GLN A 728 -4.35 18.81 3.35
CA GLN A 728 -4.67 18.83 1.92
C GLN A 728 -4.15 20.14 1.33
N ARG A 729 -3.39 20.05 0.23
CA ARG A 729 -2.70 21.17 -0.40
C ARG A 729 -3.07 21.28 -1.87
N ASP A 730 -3.04 22.52 -2.37
CA ASP A 730 -3.13 22.80 -3.81
C ASP A 730 -1.75 22.72 -4.47
N GLY A 731 -0.70 23.22 -3.80
CA GLY A 731 0.68 23.11 -4.27
C GLY A 731 1.18 21.67 -4.26
N GLY A 732 1.81 21.24 -5.35
CA GLY A 732 2.30 19.87 -5.52
C GLY A 732 1.23 18.85 -5.90
N ALA A 733 -0.02 19.29 -6.12
CA ALA A 733 -1.12 18.39 -6.47
C ALA A 733 -0.97 17.83 -7.90
N ARG A 734 -1.11 16.51 -8.03
CA ARG A 734 -1.07 15.80 -9.32
C ARG A 734 -2.47 15.52 -9.86
N LEU A 735 -2.58 15.32 -11.16
CA LEU A 735 -3.77 14.77 -11.80
C LEU A 735 -3.97 13.31 -11.37
N ASN A 736 -5.17 12.96 -10.91
CA ASN A 736 -5.54 11.58 -10.60
C ASN A 736 -5.94 10.89 -11.90
N LYS A 737 -5.04 10.07 -12.43
CA LYS A 737 -5.26 9.31 -13.68
C LYS A 737 -5.92 7.97 -13.37
N ALA A 738 -6.97 7.60 -14.11
CA ALA A 738 -7.61 6.28 -13.98
C ALA A 738 -6.66 5.14 -14.35
N TYR A 739 -5.75 5.38 -15.30
CA TYR A 739 -4.74 4.45 -15.76
C TYR A 739 -3.36 5.10 -15.78
N THR A 740 -2.33 4.35 -15.43
CA THR A 740 -0.93 4.71 -15.62
C THR A 740 -0.20 3.54 -16.25
N LEU A 741 0.74 3.80 -17.17
CA LEU A 741 1.48 2.73 -17.84
C LEU A 741 2.30 1.89 -16.85
N TYR A 742 2.87 2.50 -15.81
CA TYR A 742 3.61 1.76 -14.81
C TYR A 742 2.75 0.71 -14.10
N THR A 743 1.46 1.03 -13.80
CA THR A 743 0.51 0.08 -13.21
C THR A 743 0.01 -0.95 -14.23
N LEU A 744 -0.23 -0.54 -15.48
CA LEU A 744 -0.69 -1.44 -16.54
C LEU A 744 0.37 -2.48 -16.93
N THR A 745 1.65 -2.16 -16.75
CA THR A 745 2.79 -3.04 -17.04
C THR A 745 3.38 -3.70 -15.79
N ASN A 746 2.66 -3.69 -14.65
CA ASN A 746 3.18 -4.23 -13.39
C ASN A 746 3.48 -5.74 -13.45
N ASP A 747 2.87 -6.46 -14.38
CA ASP A 747 3.15 -7.89 -14.61
C ASP A 747 4.59 -8.16 -15.13
N LEU A 748 5.31 -7.12 -15.59
CA LEU A 748 6.74 -7.19 -15.91
C LEU A 748 7.62 -7.42 -14.67
N ASP A 749 7.14 -6.99 -13.49
CA ASP A 749 7.80 -7.26 -12.23
C ASP A 749 7.75 -8.76 -11.92
N SER A 750 8.91 -9.37 -11.65
CA SER A 750 9.00 -10.80 -11.37
C SER A 750 8.76 -11.13 -9.91
N ASP A 751 8.92 -10.18 -9.01
CA ASP A 751 9.00 -10.41 -7.56
C ASP A 751 7.78 -11.11 -7.00
N LEU A 752 6.58 -10.64 -7.36
CA LEU A 752 5.33 -11.23 -6.88
C LEU A 752 5.18 -12.69 -7.37
N PHE A 753 5.59 -12.98 -8.61
CA PHE A 753 5.55 -14.34 -9.16
C PHE A 753 6.59 -15.23 -8.48
N ASP A 754 7.84 -14.80 -8.44
CA ASP A 754 8.96 -15.57 -7.95
C ASP A 754 8.85 -15.93 -6.46
N LYS A 755 8.45 -14.96 -5.63
CA LYS A 755 8.26 -15.16 -4.19
C LYS A 755 7.07 -16.06 -3.86
N ASN A 756 6.09 -16.10 -4.74
CA ASN A 756 4.86 -16.86 -4.56
C ASN A 756 4.73 -18.04 -5.53
N LEU A 757 5.84 -18.51 -6.10
CA LEU A 757 5.82 -19.67 -7.03
C LEU A 757 5.18 -20.90 -6.39
N GLY A 758 5.28 -21.08 -5.07
CA GLY A 758 4.61 -22.15 -4.34
C GLY A 758 3.09 -22.19 -4.51
N LYS A 759 2.46 -21.04 -4.82
CA LYS A 759 1.01 -20.96 -5.08
C LYS A 759 0.61 -21.64 -6.41
N ILE A 760 1.56 -22.06 -7.25
CA ILE A 760 1.30 -22.74 -8.53
C ILE A 760 0.56 -24.08 -8.34
N THR A 761 0.67 -24.65 -7.16
CA THR A 761 0.01 -25.92 -6.80
C THR A 761 -1.42 -25.78 -6.26
N ASN A 762 -1.87 -24.55 -5.99
CA ASN A 762 -3.19 -24.24 -5.41
C ASN A 762 -4.35 -24.46 -6.38
#